data_8390bfd78ae10a12021f2f2ece80ee19
#
_entry.id   8390bfd78ae10a12021f2f2ece80ee19
#
_cell.length_a   1.000
_cell.length_b   1.000
_cell.length_c   1.000
_cell.angle_alpha   90.00
_cell.angle_beta   90.00
_cell.angle_gamma   90.00
#
_symmetry.space_group_name_H-M   'P 1'
#
loop_
_entity.id
_entity.type
_entity.pdbx_description
1 polymer ?
#
loop_
_entity_poly.entity_id
_entity_poly.type
_entity_poly.pdbx_seq_one_letter_code
_entity_poly.pdbx_strand_id
1 'polypeptide(L)'
;MAGVRSTLAASGMFPKMPAATNAYIVDIHEDEMNARMTAWALQGVINQKSAEVYLINNPWDWEPLKECGKPYEELPGLRGADAGLRTLFQKYQAQVNKMFIYDPDKDWTWYLAVMSAAQQQGIPVTKSLQEKLMSEFGWKGGVEDFRDRWSSRTEAYDWALVNLMPHCTKQVVFALSHDMPLADYVAASKGFVFWLDFDSERAGIQKIFRTRGYGAGTSLMGYANTGDEANAVANPFGIGYVVSDYYANGSFWSSFPDKTYTQAAGKAVKAEPGKIYAHIMWSDGDNIQFDQNPLYKFWHDPARGTIPVATELAPALQELNSPLLDWYYSKMTDKDELVAGPTGVQFVFISDYNESLFPEWCRLNRHWCAGAGFHAARIWIAPNPSVKYGAYMTTCGLDGLFGEGFRLKAGFPPKVDTYGASDEQDLYKQIIGVKPDPQKPVFCGFTCIVQGFYQGDHGYSAIKRVLDRVEAAYPGLYVFLLPKDEFATIRAYYNTDRQNVIALPDSDQGLTPVPGGDGQFQVVEHDGKSCWLVPKKTPPGFFYLKVADDFRPNPGKTLEIDLSYFDSGSGDIALDYDSTDFRLADGGAYKTYPGSVRRTDSTQWKPASFFVNDAGFGHSENGGADFRFYNGGDDLLIRAVQVRRVGP
;
A
#
# COMPACT_ATOMS: atom_id res chain seq x y z
N MET A 1 -17.67 -14.26 21.51
CA MET A 1 -16.19 -14.29 21.39
C MET A 1 -15.68 -12.92 21.78
N ALA A 2 -15.03 -12.82 22.96
CA ALA A 2 -14.52 -11.57 23.50
C ALA A 2 -13.34 -11.09 22.61
N GLY A 3 -13.42 -9.83 22.18
CA GLY A 3 -12.46 -9.25 21.26
C GLY A 3 -11.04 -9.26 21.83
N VAL A 4 -10.13 -9.89 21.11
CA VAL A 4 -8.70 -9.60 21.21
C VAL A 4 -8.55 -8.18 20.69
N ARG A 5 -8.56 -7.19 21.58
CA ARG A 5 -8.11 -5.83 21.24
C ARG A 5 -6.65 -5.97 20.81
N SER A 6 -6.35 -5.55 19.59
CA SER A 6 -5.00 -5.55 19.05
C SER A 6 -4.08 -4.77 19.98
N THR A 7 -3.19 -5.47 20.63
CA THR A 7 -2.11 -4.89 21.45
C THR A 7 -1.03 -4.25 20.57
N LEU A 8 -1.03 -4.50 19.27
CA LEU A 8 -0.05 -4.01 18.31
C LEU A 8 -0.12 -2.49 18.10
N ALA A 9 -1.30 -1.89 18.07
CA ALA A 9 -1.43 -0.42 17.94
C ALA A 9 -0.81 0.38 19.10
N ALA A 10 -0.62 -0.28 20.26
CA ALA A 10 0.03 0.35 21.43
C ALA A 10 1.55 0.13 21.45
N SER A 11 2.10 -0.82 20.69
CA SER A 11 3.52 -1.18 20.66
C SER A 11 4.25 -0.83 19.35
N GLY A 12 3.54 -0.29 18.35
CA GLY A 12 4.06 -0.07 17.00
C GLY A 12 4.09 -1.34 16.14
N MET A 13 4.24 -1.16 14.82
CA MET A 13 4.40 -2.28 13.87
C MET A 13 5.84 -2.78 13.79
N PHE A 14 6.80 -1.92 14.08
CA PHE A 14 8.22 -2.22 13.97
C PHE A 14 8.92 -2.09 15.32
N PRO A 15 9.87 -2.97 15.66
CA PRO A 15 10.67 -2.85 16.86
C PRO A 15 11.44 -1.53 16.92
N LYS A 16 11.28 -0.78 18.01
CA LYS A 16 12.00 0.47 18.25
C LYS A 16 13.22 0.21 19.13
N MET A 17 14.32 0.89 18.82
CA MET A 17 15.53 0.81 19.63
C MET A 17 15.59 1.96 20.66
N PRO A 18 16.20 1.75 21.83
CA PRO A 18 16.38 2.80 22.81
C PRO A 18 17.29 3.91 22.27
N ALA A 19 16.85 5.16 22.32
CA ALA A 19 17.61 6.29 21.83
C ALA A 19 18.90 6.53 22.62
N ALA A 20 20.00 6.79 21.90
CA ALA A 20 21.25 7.26 22.48
C ALA A 20 21.36 8.80 22.39
N THR A 21 22.14 9.41 23.25
CA THR A 21 22.42 10.87 23.23
C THR A 21 23.45 11.25 22.17
N ASN A 22 24.39 10.35 21.85
CA ASN A 22 25.45 10.53 20.87
C ASN A 22 25.56 9.30 19.99
N ALA A 23 26.07 9.45 18.77
CA ALA A 23 26.37 8.36 17.87
C ALA A 23 27.88 8.16 17.72
N TYR A 24 28.34 6.91 17.63
CA TYR A 24 29.71 6.55 17.31
C TYR A 24 29.76 5.99 15.89
N ILE A 25 30.56 6.63 15.05
CA ILE A 25 30.61 6.33 13.63
C ILE A 25 31.83 5.46 13.35
N VAL A 26 31.61 4.39 12.59
CA VAL A 26 32.69 3.52 12.09
C VAL A 26 32.49 3.28 10.60
N ASP A 27 33.56 3.48 9.85
CA ASP A 27 33.59 3.20 8.43
C ASP A 27 33.99 1.74 8.19
N ILE A 28 33.12 0.98 7.50
CA ILE A 28 33.32 -0.44 7.18
C ILE A 28 33.29 -0.71 5.68
N HIS A 29 33.25 0.35 4.84
CA HIS A 29 33.02 0.15 3.40
C HIS A 29 34.16 -0.63 2.71
N GLU A 30 35.39 -0.55 3.23
CA GLU A 30 36.56 -1.26 2.73
C GLU A 30 36.80 -2.63 3.43
N ASP A 31 35.99 -2.97 4.43
CA ASP A 31 36.14 -4.27 5.12
C ASP A 31 35.67 -5.43 4.22
N GLU A 32 36.29 -6.59 4.39
CA GLU A 32 35.85 -7.82 3.73
C GLU A 32 34.42 -8.20 4.14
N MET A 33 33.66 -8.85 3.24
CA MET A 33 32.25 -9.12 3.46
C MET A 33 31.97 -9.83 4.80
N ASN A 34 32.72 -10.84 5.17
CA ASN A 34 32.53 -11.53 6.46
C ASN A 34 32.77 -10.61 7.67
N ALA A 35 33.66 -9.64 7.55
CA ALA A 35 33.89 -8.62 8.58
C ALA A 35 32.72 -7.64 8.64
N ARG A 36 32.20 -7.20 7.50
CA ARG A 36 31.00 -6.34 7.42
C ARG A 36 29.79 -7.03 8.04
N MET A 37 29.55 -8.31 7.72
CA MET A 37 28.46 -9.12 8.30
C MET A 37 28.57 -9.22 9.83
N THR A 38 29.78 -9.39 10.36
CA THR A 38 30.03 -9.37 11.80
C THR A 38 29.79 -7.97 12.39
N ALA A 39 30.22 -6.90 11.70
CA ALA A 39 30.03 -5.52 12.14
C ALA A 39 28.55 -5.12 12.21
N TRP A 40 27.74 -5.49 11.19
CA TRP A 40 26.28 -5.26 11.21
C TRP A 40 25.61 -5.96 12.40
N ALA A 41 25.95 -7.22 12.63
CA ALA A 41 25.40 -7.96 13.77
C ALA A 41 25.83 -7.33 15.11
N LEU A 42 27.09 -6.93 15.25
CA LEU A 42 27.59 -6.24 16.44
C LEU A 42 26.89 -4.89 16.66
N GLN A 43 26.72 -4.09 15.59
CA GLN A 43 25.93 -2.85 15.63
C GLN A 43 24.54 -3.13 16.21
N GLY A 44 23.83 -4.11 15.65
CA GLY A 44 22.48 -4.45 16.10
C GLY A 44 22.45 -4.88 17.55
N VAL A 45 23.38 -5.71 17.99
CA VAL A 45 23.48 -6.18 19.39
C VAL A 45 23.76 -5.04 20.35
N ILE A 46 24.59 -4.07 20.00
CA ILE A 46 24.85 -2.88 20.84
C ILE A 46 23.61 -1.99 20.87
N ASN A 47 23.02 -1.74 19.71
CA ASN A 47 21.87 -0.84 19.56
C ASN A 47 20.59 -1.37 20.25
N GLN A 48 20.52 -2.65 20.62
CA GLN A 48 19.45 -3.18 21.48
C GLN A 48 19.33 -2.43 22.81
N LYS A 49 20.45 -1.92 23.35
CA LYS A 49 20.50 -1.24 24.65
C LYS A 49 20.55 0.27 24.52
N SER A 50 21.23 0.75 23.48
CA SER A 50 21.43 2.16 23.19
C SER A 50 21.82 2.27 21.72
N ALA A 51 20.97 2.91 20.90
CA ALA A 51 21.21 3.04 19.46
C ALA A 51 22.29 4.08 19.19
N GLU A 52 23.51 3.76 19.58
CA GLU A 52 24.68 4.64 19.51
C GLU A 52 25.68 4.30 18.41
N VAL A 53 25.54 3.15 17.75
CA VAL A 53 26.45 2.73 16.67
C VAL A 53 25.82 3.04 15.32
N TYR A 54 26.55 3.75 14.47
CA TYR A 54 26.22 4.00 13.07
C TYR A 54 27.39 3.59 12.17
N LEU A 55 27.11 2.81 11.13
CA LEU A 55 28.13 2.29 10.22
C LEU A 55 28.05 2.97 8.85
N ILE A 56 29.20 3.37 8.34
CA ILE A 56 29.36 3.83 6.95
C ILE A 56 29.61 2.61 6.08
N ASN A 57 28.58 2.17 5.36
CA ASN A 57 28.65 1.04 4.43
C ASN A 57 29.11 1.48 3.03
N ASN A 58 28.85 2.75 2.72
CA ASN A 58 29.24 3.41 1.48
C ASN A 58 29.28 4.94 1.73
N PRO A 59 29.94 5.71 0.86
CA PRO A 59 30.10 7.17 1.06
C PRO A 59 28.81 7.98 1.19
N TRP A 60 27.66 7.46 0.72
CA TRP A 60 26.38 8.15 0.80
C TRP A 60 25.74 8.11 2.20
N ASP A 61 26.17 7.21 3.07
CA ASP A 61 25.63 7.09 4.43
C ASP A 61 25.94 8.31 5.31
N TRP A 62 26.91 9.14 4.90
CA TRP A 62 27.26 10.37 5.59
C TRP A 62 26.19 11.46 5.51
N GLU A 63 25.52 11.59 4.36
CA GLU A 63 24.60 12.71 4.13
C GLU A 63 23.35 12.65 5.05
N PRO A 64 22.60 11.52 5.13
CA PRO A 64 21.48 11.42 6.05
C PRO A 64 21.89 11.59 7.52
N LEU A 65 23.06 11.11 7.90
CA LEU A 65 23.58 11.28 9.27
C LEU A 65 23.80 12.74 9.62
N LYS A 66 24.44 13.50 8.75
CA LYS A 66 24.67 14.95 8.95
C LYS A 66 23.37 15.73 9.07
N GLU A 67 22.39 15.37 8.24
CA GLU A 67 21.09 16.06 8.20
C GLU A 67 20.16 15.71 9.36
N CYS A 68 20.30 14.54 10.00
CA CYS A 68 19.43 14.14 11.12
C CYS A 68 19.68 14.96 12.40
N GLY A 69 20.76 15.75 12.45
CA GLY A 69 21.07 16.66 13.56
C GLY A 69 21.47 15.98 14.88
N LYS A 70 21.69 14.67 14.89
CA LYS A 70 22.15 13.94 16.09
C LYS A 70 23.65 14.16 16.28
N PRO A 71 24.14 14.50 17.49
CA PRO A 71 25.56 14.56 17.77
C PRO A 71 26.25 13.23 17.48
N TYR A 72 27.42 13.28 16.86
CA TYR A 72 28.18 12.09 16.57
C TYR A 72 29.70 12.29 16.75
N GLU A 73 30.41 11.18 16.93
CA GLU A 73 31.86 11.10 17.04
C GLU A 73 32.38 9.96 16.14
N GLU A 74 33.31 10.27 15.26
CA GLU A 74 34.01 9.25 14.50
C GLU A 74 35.01 8.54 15.40
N LEU A 75 34.94 7.21 15.48
CA LEU A 75 35.92 6.45 16.24
C LEU A 75 37.28 6.46 15.52
N PRO A 76 38.38 6.62 16.28
CA PRO A 76 39.72 6.55 15.69
C PRO A 76 39.96 5.19 15.04
N GLY A 77 40.04 5.16 13.72
CA GLY A 77 40.16 3.93 12.92
C GLY A 77 41.49 3.20 13.17
N LEU A 78 41.42 1.91 13.35
CA LEU A 78 42.61 1.02 13.25
C LEU A 78 43.09 0.97 11.79
N ARG A 79 44.28 0.43 11.56
CA ARG A 79 44.84 0.28 10.21
C ARG A 79 44.90 -1.20 9.79
N GLY A 80 44.84 -1.44 8.49
CA GLY A 80 44.99 -2.79 7.90
C GLY A 80 43.65 -3.45 7.61
N ALA A 81 43.64 -4.72 7.26
CA ALA A 81 42.45 -5.47 6.88
C ALA A 81 41.39 -5.49 7.97
N ASP A 82 40.11 -5.32 7.58
CA ASP A 82 38.94 -5.29 8.46
C ASP A 82 39.05 -4.24 9.56
N ALA A 83 39.61 -3.08 9.20
CA ALA A 83 39.89 -2.01 10.15
C ALA A 83 38.61 -1.48 10.82
N GLY A 84 37.51 -1.42 10.11
CA GLY A 84 36.22 -0.98 10.61
C GLY A 84 35.67 -1.92 11.68
N LEU A 85 35.53 -3.21 11.38
CA LEU A 85 35.09 -4.20 12.36
C LEU A 85 35.99 -4.20 13.60
N ARG A 86 37.30 -4.16 13.40
CA ARG A 86 38.27 -4.20 14.51
C ARG A 86 38.17 -2.97 15.42
N THR A 87 37.97 -1.79 14.83
CA THR A 87 37.71 -0.55 15.57
C THR A 87 36.43 -0.66 16.39
N LEU A 88 35.35 -1.15 15.78
CA LEU A 88 34.07 -1.36 16.45
C LEU A 88 34.22 -2.39 17.59
N PHE A 89 34.85 -3.52 17.33
CA PHE A 89 35.07 -4.57 18.32
C PHE A 89 35.93 -4.08 19.48
N GLN A 90 37.02 -3.34 19.22
CA GLN A 90 37.85 -2.74 20.26
C GLN A 90 37.06 -1.94 21.28
N LYS A 91 36.12 -1.11 20.81
CA LYS A 91 35.26 -0.29 21.68
C LYS A 91 34.26 -1.12 22.48
N TYR A 92 33.66 -2.13 21.84
CA TYR A 92 32.51 -2.83 22.38
C TYR A 92 32.75 -4.26 22.86
N GLN A 93 33.99 -4.76 22.81
CA GLN A 93 34.32 -6.16 23.19
C GLN A 93 33.86 -6.55 24.60
N ALA A 94 33.80 -5.61 25.55
CA ALA A 94 33.32 -5.85 26.90
C ALA A 94 31.79 -6.12 26.96
N GLN A 95 31.05 -5.78 25.92
CA GLN A 95 29.63 -6.05 25.79
C GLN A 95 29.32 -7.31 24.98
N VAL A 96 30.34 -7.95 24.39
CA VAL A 96 30.24 -9.20 23.65
C VAL A 96 30.51 -10.38 24.60
N ASN A 97 29.46 -11.16 24.88
CA ASN A 97 29.56 -12.29 25.79
C ASN A 97 30.06 -13.56 25.08
N LYS A 98 29.75 -13.68 23.76
CA LYS A 98 29.95 -14.95 23.03
C LYS A 98 30.22 -14.70 21.55
N MET A 99 31.04 -15.53 20.95
CA MET A 99 31.23 -15.63 19.50
C MET A 99 30.59 -16.92 18.98
N PHE A 100 29.78 -16.79 17.93
CA PHE A 100 29.15 -17.92 17.24
C PHE A 100 29.85 -18.13 15.90
N ILE A 101 30.57 -19.24 15.77
CA ILE A 101 31.33 -19.53 14.56
C ILE A 101 30.39 -20.13 13.51
N TYR A 102 30.30 -19.48 12.36
CA TYR A 102 29.57 -19.98 11.21
C TYR A 102 30.49 -20.43 10.08
N ASP A 103 29.96 -21.23 9.16
CA ASP A 103 30.60 -21.70 7.95
C ASP A 103 30.17 -20.85 6.76
N PRO A 104 31.05 -20.07 6.12
CA PRO A 104 30.66 -19.25 4.96
C PRO A 104 30.08 -20.04 3.78
N ASP A 105 30.46 -21.32 3.66
CA ASP A 105 29.97 -22.21 2.60
C ASP A 105 28.59 -22.82 2.91
N LYS A 106 28.09 -22.64 4.13
CA LYS A 106 26.79 -23.10 4.62
C LYS A 106 26.01 -21.93 5.21
N ASP A 107 25.38 -21.16 4.35
CA ASP A 107 24.69 -19.90 4.68
C ASP A 107 23.74 -20.04 5.90
N TRP A 108 23.02 -21.17 6.03
CA TRP A 108 22.11 -21.38 7.16
C TRP A 108 22.80 -21.31 8.53
N THR A 109 24.08 -21.58 8.61
CA THR A 109 24.84 -21.48 9.87
C THR A 109 25.00 -20.03 10.32
N TRP A 110 25.10 -19.08 9.37
CA TRP A 110 25.12 -17.66 9.68
C TRP A 110 23.78 -17.18 10.25
N TYR A 111 22.64 -17.61 9.68
CA TYR A 111 21.31 -17.20 10.17
C TYR A 111 21.09 -17.64 11.63
N LEU A 112 21.51 -18.85 11.96
CA LEU A 112 21.43 -19.33 13.33
C LEU A 112 22.42 -18.61 14.24
N ALA A 113 23.60 -18.27 13.74
CA ALA A 113 24.62 -17.53 14.50
C ALA A 113 24.15 -16.10 14.81
N VAL A 114 23.58 -15.35 13.85
CA VAL A 114 23.09 -13.99 14.10
C VAL A 114 21.89 -13.97 15.05
N MET A 115 20.93 -14.89 14.91
CA MET A 115 19.82 -15.02 15.86
C MET A 115 20.29 -15.36 17.28
N SER A 116 21.23 -16.29 17.41
CA SER A 116 21.83 -16.66 18.70
C SER A 116 22.61 -15.49 19.30
N ALA A 117 23.38 -14.77 18.48
CA ALA A 117 24.10 -13.56 18.87
C ALA A 117 23.17 -12.47 19.41
N ALA A 118 22.06 -12.21 18.71
CA ALA A 118 21.05 -11.26 19.11
C ALA A 118 20.41 -11.57 20.47
N GLN A 119 20.24 -12.84 20.79
CA GLN A 119 19.61 -13.30 22.04
C GLN A 119 20.58 -13.39 23.20
N GLN A 120 21.87 -13.63 22.94
CA GLN A 120 22.90 -13.91 23.95
C GLN A 120 23.97 -12.81 24.08
N GLN A 121 23.75 -11.63 23.49
CA GLN A 121 24.74 -10.54 23.45
C GLN A 121 26.08 -11.00 22.87
N GLY A 122 26.03 -11.66 21.70
CA GLY A 122 27.20 -12.19 21.01
C GLY A 122 27.39 -11.60 19.62
N ILE A 123 28.28 -12.21 18.84
CA ILE A 123 28.51 -11.88 17.43
C ILE A 123 28.69 -13.15 16.58
N PRO A 124 28.17 -13.18 15.34
CA PRO A 124 28.52 -14.21 14.37
C PRO A 124 29.92 -13.93 13.81
N VAL A 125 30.75 -14.92 13.70
CA VAL A 125 32.13 -14.79 13.17
C VAL A 125 32.49 -16.00 12.33
N THR A 126 33.36 -15.82 11.34
CA THR A 126 34.08 -16.96 10.74
C THR A 126 35.17 -17.46 11.70
N LYS A 127 35.68 -18.67 11.48
CA LYS A 127 36.77 -19.20 12.30
C LYS A 127 38.01 -18.30 12.28
N SER A 128 38.37 -17.77 11.12
CA SER A 128 39.52 -16.87 10.97
C SER A 128 39.31 -15.53 11.70
N LEU A 129 38.13 -14.95 11.62
CA LEU A 129 37.79 -13.71 12.36
C LEU A 129 37.78 -13.95 13.88
N GLN A 130 37.25 -15.07 14.34
CA GLN A 130 37.29 -15.44 15.76
C GLN A 130 38.73 -15.50 16.28
N GLU A 131 39.64 -16.20 15.60
CA GLU A 131 41.04 -16.30 15.99
C GLU A 131 41.73 -14.93 15.96
N LYS A 132 41.50 -14.13 14.94
CA LYS A 132 42.04 -12.77 14.80
C LYS A 132 41.61 -11.86 15.97
N LEU A 133 40.32 -11.77 16.23
CA LEU A 133 39.78 -10.91 17.28
C LEU A 133 40.21 -11.35 18.68
N MET A 134 40.25 -12.66 18.96
CA MET A 134 40.74 -13.20 20.22
C MET A 134 42.25 -12.91 20.44
N SER A 135 43.08 -13.12 19.44
CA SER A 135 44.53 -12.93 19.56
C SER A 135 44.89 -11.44 19.66
N GLU A 136 44.23 -10.58 18.86
CA GLU A 136 44.55 -9.16 18.82
C GLU A 136 44.09 -8.41 20.08
N PHE A 137 42.90 -8.70 20.57
CA PHE A 137 42.28 -7.96 21.69
C PHE A 137 42.37 -8.72 23.02
N GLY A 138 42.89 -9.93 23.04
CA GLY A 138 42.93 -10.76 24.25
C GLY A 138 41.55 -11.14 24.78
N TRP A 139 40.53 -11.14 23.92
CA TRP A 139 39.16 -11.42 24.31
C TRP A 139 38.98 -12.87 24.77
N LYS A 140 38.24 -13.08 25.89
CA LYS A 140 38.14 -14.38 26.59
C LYS A 140 36.68 -14.82 26.82
N GLY A 141 35.73 -14.30 26.05
CA GLY A 141 34.34 -14.71 26.15
C GLY A 141 34.06 -16.13 25.64
N GLY A 142 32.85 -16.57 25.70
CA GLY A 142 32.42 -17.88 25.24
C GLY A 142 32.50 -18.04 23.73
N VAL A 143 32.72 -19.26 23.26
CA VAL A 143 32.69 -19.58 21.81
C VAL A 143 31.76 -20.78 21.60
N GLU A 144 30.91 -20.70 20.57
CA GLU A 144 30.05 -21.80 20.14
C GLU A 144 30.21 -22.00 18.64
N ASP A 145 30.49 -23.25 18.23
CA ASP A 145 30.75 -23.58 16.83
C ASP A 145 29.51 -24.20 16.18
N PHE A 146 29.03 -23.57 15.11
CA PHE A 146 27.85 -23.99 14.35
C PHE A 146 28.15 -24.66 13.02
N ARG A 147 29.43 -24.74 12.62
CA ARG A 147 29.84 -25.18 11.28
C ARG A 147 29.37 -26.58 10.90
N ASP A 148 29.51 -27.54 11.80
CA ASP A 148 29.22 -28.95 11.54
C ASP A 148 28.13 -29.50 12.47
N ARG A 149 27.32 -28.61 13.04
CA ARG A 149 26.31 -28.97 14.03
C ARG A 149 25.07 -29.63 13.41
N TRP A 150 24.72 -29.28 12.17
CA TRP A 150 23.58 -29.80 11.45
C TRP A 150 23.98 -30.33 10.09
N SER A 151 23.37 -31.43 9.67
CA SER A 151 23.68 -32.10 8.41
C SER A 151 23.00 -31.44 7.20
N SER A 152 21.99 -30.62 7.43
CA SER A 152 21.19 -29.94 6.39
C SER A 152 20.58 -28.62 6.88
N ARG A 153 20.22 -27.78 5.91
CA ARG A 153 19.46 -26.53 6.15
C ARG A 153 18.14 -26.80 6.88
N THR A 154 17.41 -27.84 6.49
CA THR A 154 16.14 -28.22 7.13
C THR A 154 16.33 -28.56 8.61
N GLU A 155 17.33 -29.38 8.94
CA GLU A 155 17.63 -29.72 10.33
C GLU A 155 18.01 -28.48 11.16
N ALA A 156 18.81 -27.59 10.57
CA ALA A 156 19.21 -26.33 11.20
C ALA A 156 18.00 -25.45 11.52
N TYR A 157 17.10 -25.23 10.55
CA TYR A 157 15.89 -24.44 10.80
C TYR A 157 14.92 -25.13 11.76
N ASP A 158 14.77 -26.44 11.71
CA ASP A 158 13.94 -27.17 12.69
C ASP A 158 14.47 -26.99 14.12
N TRP A 159 15.79 -27.02 14.30
CA TRP A 159 16.39 -26.67 15.58
C TRP A 159 16.11 -25.21 15.98
N ALA A 160 16.22 -24.26 15.04
CA ALA A 160 15.97 -22.84 15.29
C ALA A 160 14.51 -22.57 15.66
N LEU A 161 13.55 -23.26 15.05
CA LEU A 161 12.12 -23.15 15.39
C LEU A 161 11.83 -23.53 16.85
N VAL A 162 12.58 -24.51 17.39
CA VAL A 162 12.41 -24.95 18.78
C VAL A 162 13.18 -24.07 19.77
N ASN A 163 14.41 -23.69 19.43
CA ASN A 163 15.35 -23.11 20.39
C ASN A 163 15.47 -21.58 20.30
N LEU A 164 15.29 -20.98 19.12
CA LEU A 164 15.44 -19.53 18.90
C LEU A 164 14.10 -18.81 18.70
N MET A 165 13.19 -19.39 17.95
CA MET A 165 11.91 -18.80 17.60
C MET A 165 11.08 -18.32 18.82
N PRO A 166 11.02 -19.03 19.97
CA PRO A 166 10.27 -18.57 21.14
C PRO A 166 10.73 -17.21 21.67
N HIS A 167 11.99 -16.84 21.42
CA HIS A 167 12.61 -15.59 21.88
C HIS A 167 12.64 -14.49 20.81
N CYS A 168 12.16 -14.78 19.58
CA CYS A 168 12.07 -13.80 18.52
C CYS A 168 10.85 -12.90 18.66
N THR A 169 10.94 -11.66 18.17
CA THR A 169 9.79 -10.75 18.08
C THR A 169 8.66 -11.32 17.21
N LYS A 170 7.44 -10.81 17.39
CA LYS A 170 6.29 -11.10 16.50
C LYS A 170 6.01 -9.98 15.50
N GLN A 171 6.64 -8.83 15.64
CA GLN A 171 6.39 -7.66 14.80
C GLN A 171 7.00 -7.83 13.41
N VAL A 172 8.19 -8.46 13.35
CA VAL A 172 8.93 -8.65 12.10
C VAL A 172 9.47 -10.06 11.97
N VAL A 173 9.57 -10.53 10.73
CA VAL A 173 10.27 -11.73 10.30
C VAL A 173 11.08 -11.38 9.05
N PHE A 174 12.23 -11.98 8.85
CA PHE A 174 13.17 -11.56 7.82
C PHE A 174 13.42 -12.67 6.80
N ALA A 175 13.28 -12.33 5.51
CA ALA A 175 13.85 -13.10 4.40
C ALA A 175 15.03 -12.30 3.86
N LEU A 176 16.24 -12.76 4.10
CA LEU A 176 17.44 -11.95 3.89
C LEU A 176 18.62 -12.79 3.43
N SER A 177 19.25 -12.43 2.30
CA SER A 177 20.59 -12.93 1.98
C SER A 177 21.57 -12.48 3.07
N HIS A 178 22.55 -13.34 3.37
CA HIS A 178 23.45 -13.13 4.51
C HIS A 178 24.36 -11.90 4.37
N ASP A 179 24.61 -11.43 3.16
CA ASP A 179 25.51 -10.33 2.80
C ASP A 179 24.81 -8.96 2.71
N MET A 180 23.70 -8.78 3.41
CA MET A 180 22.88 -7.57 3.34
C MET A 180 22.92 -6.74 4.63
N PRO A 181 22.97 -5.38 4.54
CA PRO A 181 23.14 -4.51 5.69
C PRO A 181 21.95 -4.50 6.67
N LEU A 182 20.76 -4.92 6.25
CA LEU A 182 19.59 -5.08 7.14
C LEU A 182 19.87 -6.02 8.33
N ALA A 183 20.97 -6.78 8.29
CA ALA A 183 21.40 -7.68 9.36
C ALA A 183 21.56 -6.96 10.73
N ASP A 184 21.86 -5.66 10.74
CA ASP A 184 21.88 -4.87 11.97
C ASP A 184 20.51 -4.82 12.64
N TYR A 185 19.45 -4.61 11.86
CA TYR A 185 18.09 -4.55 12.37
C TYR A 185 17.54 -5.94 12.72
N VAL A 186 17.96 -7.00 11.99
CA VAL A 186 17.70 -8.40 12.38
C VAL A 186 18.22 -8.66 13.79
N ALA A 187 19.49 -8.32 14.05
CA ALA A 187 20.11 -8.52 15.35
C ALA A 187 19.45 -7.65 16.43
N ALA A 188 19.22 -6.37 16.14
CA ALA A 188 18.64 -5.42 17.10
C ALA A 188 17.21 -5.80 17.51
N SER A 189 16.37 -6.14 16.56
CA SER A 189 14.96 -6.50 16.79
C SER A 189 14.75 -7.89 17.39
N LYS A 190 15.79 -8.74 17.39
CA LYS A 190 15.70 -10.18 17.68
C LYS A 190 14.70 -10.87 16.77
N GLY A 191 14.69 -10.51 15.49
CA GLY A 191 13.79 -11.12 14.51
C GLY A 191 14.22 -12.54 14.12
N PHE A 192 13.25 -13.35 13.71
CA PHE A 192 13.59 -14.63 13.06
C PHE A 192 14.00 -14.35 11.63
N VAL A 193 15.17 -14.84 11.21
CA VAL A 193 15.69 -14.64 9.86
C VAL A 193 15.90 -15.97 9.16
N PHE A 194 15.59 -16.01 7.88
CA PHE A 194 15.78 -17.17 7.02
C PHE A 194 16.16 -16.73 5.60
N TRP A 195 16.72 -17.67 4.85
CA TRP A 195 16.88 -17.56 3.40
C TRP A 195 16.43 -18.87 2.77
N LEU A 196 15.22 -18.88 2.26
CA LEU A 196 14.55 -20.00 1.61
C LEU A 196 13.92 -19.50 0.33
N ASP A 197 13.93 -20.32 -0.70
CA ASP A 197 13.31 -20.00 -1.97
C ASP A 197 11.78 -20.05 -1.84
N PHE A 198 11.14 -18.95 -2.22
CA PHE A 198 9.69 -18.74 -1.99
C PHE A 198 8.80 -19.64 -2.84
N ASP A 199 9.31 -20.20 -3.93
CA ASP A 199 8.59 -21.16 -4.75
C ASP A 199 8.86 -22.61 -4.32
N SER A 200 10.11 -23.04 -4.38
CA SER A 200 10.48 -24.43 -4.15
C SER A 200 10.52 -24.84 -2.66
N GLU A 201 10.78 -23.89 -1.73
CA GLU A 201 10.84 -24.15 -0.28
C GLU A 201 9.65 -23.53 0.49
N ARG A 202 8.57 -23.21 -0.21
CA ARG A 202 7.34 -22.60 0.32
C ARG A 202 6.82 -23.27 1.59
N ALA A 203 6.85 -24.60 1.66
CA ALA A 203 6.38 -25.35 2.83
C ALA A 203 7.19 -25.06 4.10
N GLY A 204 8.49 -24.86 3.96
CA GLY A 204 9.42 -24.47 5.04
C GLY A 204 9.09 -23.07 5.56
N ILE A 205 8.89 -22.11 4.67
CA ILE A 205 8.52 -20.73 5.01
C ILE A 205 7.18 -20.72 5.75
N GLN A 206 6.18 -21.44 5.23
CA GLN A 206 4.87 -21.53 5.89
C GLN A 206 4.96 -22.21 7.27
N LYS A 207 5.87 -23.17 7.46
CA LYS A 207 6.13 -23.76 8.78
C LYS A 207 6.66 -22.72 9.76
N ILE A 208 7.58 -21.85 9.32
CA ILE A 208 8.10 -20.73 10.12
C ILE A 208 6.93 -19.83 10.56
N PHE A 209 6.06 -19.41 9.61
CA PHE A 209 4.96 -18.51 9.90
C PHE A 209 3.94 -19.11 10.89
N ARG A 210 3.57 -20.38 10.71
CA ARG A 210 2.64 -21.09 11.61
C ARG A 210 3.22 -21.27 13.00
N THR A 211 4.49 -21.66 13.11
CA THR A 211 5.13 -21.95 14.40
C THR A 211 5.16 -20.73 15.32
N ARG A 212 5.42 -19.54 14.79
CA ARG A 212 5.40 -18.30 15.57
C ARG A 212 3.99 -17.74 15.76
N GLY A 213 3.07 -18.06 14.87
CA GLY A 213 1.72 -17.49 14.84
C GLY A 213 1.77 -16.01 14.44
N TYR A 214 2.48 -15.74 13.36
CA TYR A 214 2.48 -14.41 12.73
C TYR A 214 1.11 -14.10 12.13
N GLY A 215 0.77 -12.83 12.01
CA GLY A 215 -0.55 -12.39 11.54
C GLY A 215 -0.59 -10.90 11.18
N ALA A 216 -1.78 -10.31 11.18
CA ALA A 216 -1.96 -8.89 10.88
C ALA A 216 -1.04 -8.00 11.74
N GLY A 217 -0.34 -7.08 11.11
CA GLY A 217 0.65 -6.23 11.75
C GLY A 217 2.06 -6.82 11.81
N THR A 218 2.26 -8.08 11.43
CA THR A 218 3.61 -8.63 11.21
C THR A 218 4.12 -8.18 9.84
N SER A 219 5.37 -7.76 9.77
CA SER A 219 6.05 -7.44 8.51
C SER A 219 7.07 -8.51 8.15
N LEU A 220 7.02 -9.00 6.91
CA LEU A 220 8.13 -9.72 6.29
C LEU A 220 9.08 -8.66 5.72
N MET A 221 10.28 -8.57 6.26
CA MET A 221 11.31 -7.61 5.83
C MET A 221 12.46 -8.30 5.10
N GLY A 222 13.13 -7.55 4.22
CA GLY A 222 14.23 -8.05 3.41
C GLY A 222 13.87 -8.12 1.94
N TYR A 223 14.30 -9.17 1.26
CA TYR A 223 14.01 -9.42 -0.14
C TYR A 223 13.65 -10.88 -0.40
N ALA A 224 12.67 -11.08 -1.25
CA ALA A 224 12.37 -12.36 -1.91
C ALA A 224 12.75 -12.22 -3.40
N ASN A 225 12.77 -13.32 -4.14
CA ASN A 225 13.09 -13.31 -5.57
C ASN A 225 12.20 -12.34 -6.36
N THR A 226 10.92 -12.24 -5.97
CA THR A 226 9.98 -11.21 -6.44
C THR A 226 9.02 -10.82 -5.32
N GLY A 227 8.45 -9.59 -5.40
CA GLY A 227 7.41 -9.15 -4.48
C GLY A 227 6.13 -10.02 -4.59
N ASP A 228 5.85 -10.54 -5.78
CA ASP A 228 4.70 -11.42 -6.06
C ASP A 228 4.81 -12.73 -5.29
N GLU A 229 5.97 -13.38 -5.34
CA GLU A 229 6.24 -14.62 -4.61
C GLU A 229 6.16 -14.43 -3.10
N ALA A 230 6.75 -13.35 -2.58
CA ALA A 230 6.68 -13.00 -1.17
C ALA A 230 5.22 -12.84 -0.71
N ASN A 231 4.43 -12.08 -1.44
CA ASN A 231 3.03 -11.83 -1.13
C ASN A 231 2.18 -13.10 -1.24
N ALA A 232 2.37 -13.92 -2.27
CA ALA A 232 1.65 -15.18 -2.45
C ALA A 232 1.87 -16.18 -1.29
N VAL A 233 3.00 -16.07 -0.59
CA VAL A 233 3.33 -16.92 0.57
C VAL A 233 2.93 -16.27 1.89
N ALA A 234 3.10 -14.96 2.05
CA ALA A 234 2.93 -14.24 3.31
C ALA A 234 1.50 -13.73 3.54
N ASN A 235 0.84 -13.19 2.51
CA ASN A 235 -0.50 -12.58 2.64
C ASN A 235 -1.58 -13.54 3.15
N PRO A 236 -1.60 -14.85 2.80
CA PRO A 236 -2.54 -15.81 3.39
C PRO A 236 -2.42 -15.96 4.91
N PHE A 237 -1.28 -15.58 5.50
CA PHE A 237 -1.06 -15.54 6.94
C PHE A 237 -1.36 -14.17 7.58
N GLY A 238 -1.73 -13.17 6.78
CA GLY A 238 -1.92 -11.80 7.24
C GLY A 238 -0.61 -11.03 7.43
N ILE A 239 0.47 -11.48 6.83
CA ILE A 239 1.78 -10.86 6.86
C ILE A 239 1.91 -9.97 5.63
N GLY A 240 2.28 -8.70 5.81
CA GLY A 240 2.62 -7.81 4.70
C GLY A 240 4.13 -7.76 4.46
N TYR A 241 4.53 -7.35 3.25
CA TYR A 241 5.93 -7.33 2.84
C TYR A 241 6.49 -5.91 2.86
N VAL A 242 7.74 -5.75 3.30
CA VAL A 242 8.50 -4.50 3.29
C VAL A 242 9.86 -4.78 2.67
N VAL A 243 10.04 -4.37 1.44
CA VAL A 243 11.31 -4.52 0.71
C VAL A 243 12.38 -3.66 1.37
N SER A 244 13.45 -4.27 1.88
CA SER A 244 14.38 -3.58 2.77
C SER A 244 15.76 -4.22 2.93
N ASP A 245 16.16 -5.13 2.05
CA ASP A 245 17.43 -5.86 2.18
C ASP A 245 18.66 -4.94 2.22
N TYR A 246 18.70 -3.89 1.41
CA TYR A 246 19.74 -2.87 1.41
C TYR A 246 19.51 -1.73 2.40
N TYR A 247 18.46 -1.79 3.23
CA TYR A 247 18.21 -0.78 4.26
C TYR A 247 19.30 -0.85 5.34
N ALA A 248 20.16 0.16 5.37
CA ALA A 248 21.30 0.24 6.26
C ALA A 248 21.00 1.02 7.54
N ASN A 249 21.65 0.62 8.62
CA ASN A 249 21.53 1.29 9.93
C ASN A 249 20.11 1.30 10.51
N GLY A 250 19.29 0.31 10.19
CA GLY A 250 17.91 0.21 10.68
C GLY A 250 17.81 0.24 12.20
N SER A 251 18.76 -0.38 12.90
CA SER A 251 18.85 -0.36 14.36
C SER A 251 19.14 1.03 14.94
N PHE A 252 19.80 1.89 14.18
CA PHE A 252 20.05 3.29 14.57
C PHE A 252 18.82 4.16 14.27
N TRP A 253 18.31 4.10 13.05
CA TRP A 253 17.21 4.94 12.59
C TRP A 253 15.89 4.67 13.34
N SER A 254 15.61 3.43 13.69
CA SER A 254 14.42 3.06 14.47
C SER A 254 14.43 3.57 15.92
N SER A 255 15.50 4.23 16.36
CA SER A 255 15.59 4.82 17.71
C SER A 255 14.99 6.22 17.82
N PHE A 256 14.73 6.86 16.69
CA PHE A 256 14.14 8.19 16.69
C PHE A 256 12.64 8.12 17.02
N PRO A 257 12.08 9.13 17.68
CA PRO A 257 10.65 9.16 18.01
C PRO A 257 9.79 9.24 16.75
N ASP A 258 8.64 8.59 16.79
CA ASP A 258 7.64 8.73 15.74
C ASP A 258 7.09 10.15 15.71
N LYS A 259 6.79 10.63 14.51
CA LYS A 259 6.18 11.94 14.28
C LYS A 259 4.97 11.80 13.37
N THR A 260 4.07 12.76 13.48
CA THR A 260 2.92 12.86 12.58
C THR A 260 3.11 14.03 11.63
N TYR A 261 2.69 13.84 10.39
CA TYR A 261 2.86 14.78 9.30
C TYR A 261 1.52 15.11 8.66
N THR A 262 1.45 16.23 7.97
CA THR A 262 0.28 16.65 7.22
C THR A 262 0.68 17.27 5.90
N GLN A 263 -0.12 17.05 4.88
CA GLN A 263 0.01 17.71 3.59
C GLN A 263 -1.22 18.59 3.33
N ALA A 264 -1.03 19.63 2.52
CA ALA A 264 -2.14 20.48 2.13
C ALA A 264 -3.15 19.70 1.28
N ALA A 265 -4.43 19.94 1.51
CA ALA A 265 -5.51 19.37 0.71
C ALA A 265 -5.39 19.82 -0.76
N GLY A 266 -5.85 18.96 -1.66
CA GLY A 266 -5.88 19.24 -3.10
C GLY A 266 -6.81 20.37 -3.47
N LYS A 267 -6.45 21.12 -4.51
CA LYS A 267 -7.21 22.21 -5.08
C LYS A 267 -7.73 21.82 -6.46
N ALA A 268 -9.06 21.81 -6.62
CA ALA A 268 -9.67 21.51 -7.90
C ALA A 268 -9.36 22.61 -8.94
N VAL A 269 -9.06 22.21 -10.16
CA VAL A 269 -9.06 23.07 -11.33
C VAL A 269 -10.35 22.80 -12.13
N LYS A 270 -10.75 23.75 -12.98
CA LYS A 270 -11.90 23.54 -13.87
C LYS A 270 -11.50 22.55 -14.98
N ALA A 271 -12.09 21.36 -14.95
CA ALA A 271 -11.86 20.37 -16.00
C ALA A 271 -12.71 20.67 -17.23
N GLU A 272 -12.09 20.57 -18.43
CA GLU A 272 -12.70 20.89 -19.71
C GLU A 272 -12.69 19.68 -20.63
N PRO A 273 -13.77 19.41 -21.42
CA PRO A 273 -13.75 18.40 -22.46
C PRO A 273 -12.60 18.62 -23.46
N GLY A 274 -12.05 17.56 -24.00
CA GLY A 274 -10.96 17.61 -24.96
C GLY A 274 -9.58 17.78 -24.34
N LYS A 275 -9.45 17.93 -23.02
CA LYS A 275 -8.17 18.01 -22.31
C LYS A 275 -7.85 16.74 -21.53
N ILE A 276 -6.57 16.53 -21.28
CA ILE A 276 -6.02 15.44 -20.48
C ILE A 276 -5.42 16.04 -19.21
N TYR A 277 -5.93 15.63 -18.06
CA TYR A 277 -5.43 15.97 -16.74
C TYR A 277 -4.60 14.79 -16.24
N ALA A 278 -3.36 15.02 -15.87
CA ALA A 278 -2.46 13.93 -15.54
C ALA A 278 -1.55 14.28 -14.35
N HIS A 279 -1.23 13.27 -13.54
CA HIS A 279 -0.13 13.36 -12.60
C HIS A 279 1.07 12.54 -13.06
N ILE A 280 2.24 12.90 -12.53
CA ILE A 280 3.47 12.11 -12.65
C ILE A 280 3.97 11.81 -11.26
N MET A 281 4.44 10.57 -11.04
CA MET A 281 5.01 10.16 -9.77
C MET A 281 6.24 9.28 -9.94
N TRP A 282 7.14 9.33 -8.97
CA TRP A 282 8.18 8.34 -8.77
C TRP A 282 7.59 7.09 -8.12
N SER A 283 7.96 5.90 -8.61
CA SER A 283 7.55 4.61 -8.05
C SER A 283 8.53 4.09 -6.98
N ASP A 284 8.27 2.85 -6.56
CA ASP A 284 9.12 2.02 -5.70
C ASP A 284 9.31 2.56 -4.27
N GLY A 285 8.42 3.42 -3.79
CA GLY A 285 8.41 3.91 -2.42
C GLY A 285 7.97 2.90 -1.36
N ASP A 286 7.66 1.65 -1.73
CA ASP A 286 7.56 0.52 -0.80
C ASP A 286 8.93 -0.07 -0.44
N ASN A 287 9.96 0.32 -1.18
CA ASN A 287 11.34 -0.08 -0.98
C ASN A 287 12.06 0.91 -0.05
N ILE A 288 12.19 0.57 1.23
CA ILE A 288 12.82 1.45 2.23
C ILE A 288 14.23 1.89 1.82
N GLN A 289 15.01 1.01 1.18
CA GLN A 289 16.32 1.38 0.66
C GLN A 289 16.27 2.36 -0.50
N PHE A 290 15.17 2.39 -1.28
CA PHE A 290 15.01 3.36 -2.36
C PHE A 290 14.64 4.74 -1.80
N ASP A 291 13.81 4.77 -0.77
CA ASP A 291 13.53 5.98 -0.02
C ASP A 291 14.82 6.58 0.57
N GLN A 292 15.74 5.70 1.05
CA GLN A 292 16.99 6.10 1.68
C GLN A 292 18.07 6.54 0.67
N ASN A 293 18.04 6.06 -0.58
CA ASN A 293 19.12 6.30 -1.53
C ASN A 293 18.66 6.87 -2.90
N PRO A 294 18.07 6.10 -3.84
CA PRO A 294 17.78 6.68 -5.17
C PRO A 294 16.82 7.85 -5.12
N LEU A 295 15.70 7.73 -4.41
CA LEU A 295 14.71 8.81 -4.29
C LEU A 295 15.28 10.01 -3.54
N TYR A 296 16.04 9.76 -2.46
CA TYR A 296 16.77 10.81 -1.73
C TYR A 296 17.68 11.62 -2.67
N LYS A 297 18.44 10.96 -3.57
CA LYS A 297 19.29 11.63 -4.56
C LYS A 297 18.49 12.43 -5.58
N PHE A 298 17.37 11.88 -6.09
CA PHE A 298 16.52 12.59 -7.02
C PHE A 298 15.96 13.89 -6.43
N TRP A 299 15.73 13.92 -5.13
CA TRP A 299 15.26 15.12 -4.45
C TRP A 299 16.30 16.27 -4.39
N HIS A 300 17.55 16.02 -4.74
CA HIS A 300 18.59 17.06 -4.94
C HIS A 300 18.65 17.59 -6.38
N ASP A 301 17.84 17.05 -7.31
CA ASP A 301 17.81 17.53 -8.69
C ASP A 301 17.31 18.98 -8.76
N PRO A 302 18.03 19.89 -9.47
CA PRO A 302 17.67 21.30 -9.57
C PRO A 302 16.33 21.56 -10.27
N ALA A 303 15.78 20.62 -11.05
CA ALA A 303 14.47 20.75 -11.67
C ALA A 303 13.32 20.46 -10.69
N ARG A 304 13.58 19.85 -9.52
CA ARG A 304 12.55 19.63 -8.49
C ARG A 304 11.97 20.99 -8.04
N GLY A 305 10.67 21.01 -7.78
CA GLY A 305 9.96 22.25 -7.44
C GLY A 305 9.60 23.13 -8.63
N THR A 306 10.02 22.78 -9.86
CA THR A 306 9.63 23.52 -11.08
C THR A 306 8.48 22.85 -11.84
N ILE A 307 8.24 21.57 -11.61
CA ILE A 307 7.20 20.75 -12.21
C ILE A 307 6.45 19.96 -11.11
N PRO A 308 5.13 19.71 -11.27
CA PRO A 308 4.38 18.93 -10.30
C PRO A 308 4.73 17.44 -10.45
N VAL A 309 5.36 16.85 -9.42
CA VAL A 309 5.69 15.43 -9.38
C VAL A 309 5.46 14.90 -7.97
N ALA A 310 4.73 13.81 -7.85
CA ALA A 310 4.59 13.11 -6.58
C ALA A 310 5.73 12.11 -6.38
N THR A 311 5.98 11.76 -5.14
CA THR A 311 6.96 10.72 -4.77
C THR A 311 6.28 9.69 -3.90
N GLU A 312 6.31 8.43 -4.32
CA GLU A 312 5.94 7.31 -3.44
C GLU A 312 6.97 7.17 -2.34
N LEU A 313 6.53 7.02 -1.10
CA LEU A 313 7.34 6.66 0.05
C LEU A 313 6.61 5.64 0.91
N ALA A 314 7.37 4.86 1.68
CA ALA A 314 6.81 3.92 2.63
C ALA A 314 6.28 4.65 3.89
N PRO A 315 4.99 4.52 4.24
CA PRO A 315 4.49 5.02 5.52
C PRO A 315 5.23 4.41 6.73
N ALA A 316 5.83 3.24 6.55
CA ALA A 316 6.69 2.57 7.53
C ALA A 316 7.90 3.40 7.97
N LEU A 317 8.36 4.37 7.17
CA LEU A 317 9.42 5.31 7.54
C LEU A 317 9.11 6.08 8.82
N GLN A 318 7.84 6.29 9.14
CA GLN A 318 7.45 6.94 10.40
C GLN A 318 8.05 6.25 11.62
N GLU A 319 8.14 4.92 11.61
CA GLU A 319 8.77 4.13 12.69
C GLU A 319 10.21 3.72 12.36
N LEU A 320 10.48 3.34 11.12
CA LEU A 320 11.79 2.82 10.75
C LEU A 320 12.84 3.92 10.58
N ASN A 321 12.47 5.08 10.01
CA ASN A 321 13.41 6.18 9.77
C ASN A 321 12.68 7.54 9.75
N SER A 322 12.14 7.96 10.88
CA SER A 322 11.46 9.27 10.96
C SER A 322 12.35 10.46 10.57
N PRO A 323 13.69 10.49 10.81
CA PRO A 323 14.54 11.58 10.32
C PRO A 323 14.56 11.72 8.79
N LEU A 324 14.51 10.61 8.07
CA LEU A 324 14.43 10.66 6.60
C LEU A 324 13.10 11.25 6.13
N LEU A 325 12.01 10.87 6.78
CA LEU A 325 10.69 11.44 6.48
C LEU A 325 10.63 12.93 6.85
N ASP A 326 11.21 13.34 7.99
CA ASP A 326 11.40 14.76 8.36
C ASP A 326 12.13 15.53 7.27
N TRP A 327 13.20 14.94 6.73
CA TRP A 327 13.99 15.54 5.68
C TRP A 327 13.15 15.78 4.41
N TYR A 328 12.42 14.76 3.93
CA TYR A 328 11.51 14.90 2.80
C TYR A 328 10.52 16.03 3.03
N TYR A 329 9.83 16.04 4.17
CA TYR A 329 8.88 17.09 4.50
C TYR A 329 9.51 18.50 4.59
N SER A 330 10.73 18.60 5.12
CA SER A 330 11.43 19.88 5.25
C SER A 330 11.84 20.49 3.91
N LYS A 331 11.98 19.66 2.88
CA LYS A 331 12.40 20.07 1.54
C LYS A 331 11.22 20.22 0.55
N MET A 332 9.99 19.85 0.95
CA MET A 332 8.81 19.95 0.08
C MET A 332 8.57 21.37 -0.40
N THR A 333 8.15 21.47 -1.66
CA THR A 333 7.63 22.68 -2.30
C THR A 333 6.15 22.52 -2.59
N ASP A 334 5.51 23.54 -3.17
CA ASP A 334 4.12 23.47 -3.65
C ASP A 334 3.94 22.58 -4.90
N LYS A 335 5.05 22.11 -5.47
CA LYS A 335 5.09 21.19 -6.62
C LYS A 335 5.36 19.73 -6.22
N ASP A 336 5.48 19.46 -4.93
CA ASP A 336 5.74 18.13 -4.42
C ASP A 336 4.50 17.56 -3.68
N GLU A 337 4.30 16.28 -3.77
CA GLU A 337 3.36 15.50 -2.96
C GLU A 337 3.98 14.16 -2.59
N LEU A 338 3.82 13.73 -1.35
CA LEU A 338 4.21 12.41 -0.89
C LEU A 338 2.99 11.52 -0.84
N VAL A 339 3.07 10.35 -1.46
CA VAL A 339 2.00 9.35 -1.53
C VAL A 339 2.50 8.00 -1.04
N ALA A 340 1.59 7.15 -0.58
CA ALA A 340 2.00 5.82 -0.14
C ALA A 340 2.35 4.93 -1.34
N GLY A 341 3.48 4.26 -1.26
CA GLY A 341 3.86 3.18 -2.17
C GLY A 341 2.89 2.00 -2.06
N PRO A 342 3.00 1.00 -2.92
CA PRO A 342 2.11 -0.16 -2.92
C PRO A 342 2.25 -0.98 -1.63
N THR A 343 1.20 -1.26 -0.91
CA THR A 343 -0.20 -0.78 -0.90
C THR A 343 -0.44 0.08 0.35
N GLY A 344 0.56 0.82 0.80
CA GLY A 344 0.55 1.60 2.03
C GLY A 344 1.69 1.19 2.97
N VAL A 345 1.41 0.94 4.26
CA VAL A 345 2.44 0.65 5.26
C VAL A 345 3.25 -0.62 4.98
N GLN A 346 2.68 -1.53 4.22
CA GLN A 346 3.30 -2.76 3.73
C GLN A 346 2.81 -3.01 2.31
N PHE A 347 3.65 -3.61 1.49
CA PHE A 347 3.24 -4.12 0.20
C PHE A 347 2.43 -5.42 0.38
N VAL A 348 1.19 -5.41 -0.06
CA VAL A 348 0.30 -6.58 -0.04
C VAL A 348 -0.51 -6.67 -1.34
N PHE A 349 -0.80 -7.88 -1.78
CA PHE A 349 -1.86 -8.11 -2.74
C PHE A 349 -3.19 -8.20 -2.00
N ILE A 350 -4.01 -7.17 -2.15
CA ILE A 350 -5.29 -7.07 -1.46
C ILE A 350 -6.16 -8.31 -1.70
N SER A 351 -6.16 -8.84 -2.95
CA SER A 351 -6.90 -10.06 -3.31
C SER A 351 -6.48 -11.29 -2.50
N ASP A 352 -5.20 -11.41 -2.19
CA ASP A 352 -4.59 -12.62 -1.62
C ASP A 352 -4.47 -12.55 -0.10
N TYR A 353 -4.65 -11.35 0.46
CA TYR A 353 -4.56 -11.16 1.90
C TYR A 353 -5.67 -11.92 2.65
N ASN A 354 -5.33 -12.48 3.79
CA ASN A 354 -6.26 -13.26 4.62
C ASN A 354 -7.53 -12.46 4.96
N GLU A 355 -8.70 -12.98 4.59
CA GLU A 355 -9.98 -12.26 4.75
C GLU A 355 -10.30 -11.92 6.19
N SER A 356 -10.05 -12.84 7.12
CA SER A 356 -10.36 -12.63 8.53
C SER A 356 -9.46 -11.60 9.21
N LEU A 357 -8.26 -11.36 8.67
CA LEU A 357 -7.26 -10.43 9.17
C LEU A 357 -7.25 -9.09 8.40
N PHE A 358 -7.88 -9.06 7.23
CA PHE A 358 -7.86 -7.89 6.35
C PHE A 358 -8.46 -6.61 6.97
N PRO A 359 -9.58 -6.64 7.71
CA PRO A 359 -10.09 -5.45 8.39
C PRO A 359 -9.12 -4.86 9.42
N GLU A 360 -8.35 -5.72 10.10
CA GLU A 360 -7.33 -5.27 11.05
C GLU A 360 -6.16 -4.60 10.32
N TRP A 361 -5.67 -5.24 9.25
CA TRP A 361 -4.63 -4.66 8.42
C TRP A 361 -5.04 -3.30 7.84
N CYS A 362 -6.27 -3.15 7.32
CA CYS A 362 -6.76 -1.86 6.83
C CYS A 362 -6.76 -0.77 7.92
N ARG A 363 -7.08 -1.11 9.17
CA ARG A 363 -7.01 -0.16 10.30
C ARG A 363 -5.58 0.26 10.62
N LEU A 364 -4.64 -0.69 10.61
CA LEU A 364 -3.21 -0.42 10.78
C LEU A 364 -2.72 0.46 9.64
N ASN A 365 -3.02 0.10 8.39
CA ASN A 365 -2.64 0.88 7.23
C ASN A 365 -3.17 2.33 7.30
N ARG A 366 -4.43 2.52 7.70
CA ARG A 366 -4.98 3.86 7.95
C ARG A 366 -4.17 4.64 8.97
N HIS A 367 -3.82 4.01 10.09
CA HIS A 367 -3.07 4.67 11.16
C HIS A 367 -1.73 5.19 10.65
N TRP A 368 -0.99 4.36 9.93
CA TRP A 368 0.35 4.71 9.44
C TRP A 368 0.32 5.66 8.25
N CYS A 369 -0.58 5.47 7.29
CA CYS A 369 -0.75 6.43 6.19
C CYS A 369 -1.17 7.81 6.71
N ALA A 370 -2.14 7.86 7.62
CA ALA A 370 -2.57 9.13 8.22
C ALA A 370 -1.46 9.78 9.06
N GLY A 371 -0.71 8.99 9.83
CA GLY A 371 0.43 9.47 10.60
C GLY A 371 1.55 10.02 9.73
N ALA A 372 1.85 9.36 8.62
CA ALA A 372 2.79 9.83 7.63
C ALA A 372 2.26 11.02 6.78
N GLY A 373 0.97 11.37 6.90
CA GLY A 373 0.35 12.45 6.12
C GLY A 373 0.06 12.08 4.66
N PHE A 374 -0.01 10.80 4.34
CA PHE A 374 -0.25 10.32 2.98
C PHE A 374 -1.74 10.09 2.75
N HIS A 375 -2.31 10.76 1.74
CA HIS A 375 -3.74 10.74 1.43
C HIS A 375 -4.09 9.91 0.20
N ALA A 376 -3.10 9.40 -0.52
CA ALA A 376 -3.26 8.54 -1.68
C ALA A 376 -2.29 7.36 -1.61
N ALA A 377 -2.66 6.25 -2.23
CA ALA A 377 -1.81 5.07 -2.33
C ALA A 377 -1.88 4.46 -3.72
N ARG A 378 -0.74 3.90 -4.15
CA ARG A 378 -0.71 3.05 -5.32
C ARG A 378 -1.14 1.63 -4.97
N ILE A 379 -1.89 1.00 -5.85
CA ILE A 379 -2.19 -0.42 -5.82
C ILE A 379 -1.48 -1.06 -7.00
N TRP A 380 -0.59 -1.99 -6.74
CA TRP A 380 0.09 -2.74 -7.78
C TRP A 380 -0.66 -4.05 -8.03
N ILE A 381 -0.86 -4.38 -9.30
CA ILE A 381 -1.48 -5.60 -9.82
C ILE A 381 -2.69 -6.06 -9.01
N ALA A 382 -3.85 -5.82 -9.56
CA ALA A 382 -5.10 -6.33 -9.02
C ALA A 382 -5.73 -7.29 -10.03
N PRO A 383 -5.38 -8.57 -10.02
CA PRO A 383 -5.93 -9.52 -10.98
C PRO A 383 -7.44 -9.75 -10.82
N ASN A 384 -8.04 -9.27 -9.72
CA ASN A 384 -9.47 -9.38 -9.50
C ASN A 384 -10.00 -8.17 -8.71
N PRO A 385 -10.89 -7.35 -9.30
CA PRO A 385 -11.50 -6.22 -8.61
C PRO A 385 -12.52 -6.76 -7.61
N SER A 386 -12.05 -7.24 -6.48
CA SER A 386 -12.95 -7.80 -5.51
C SER A 386 -13.41 -6.76 -4.50
N VAL A 387 -14.44 -7.12 -3.82
CA VAL A 387 -15.03 -6.62 -2.59
C VAL A 387 -14.01 -5.99 -1.62
N LYS A 388 -12.79 -6.51 -1.56
CA LYS A 388 -11.72 -6.03 -0.68
C LYS A 388 -11.23 -4.61 -1.00
N TYR A 389 -11.28 -4.16 -2.26
CA TYR A 389 -10.88 -2.80 -2.61
C TYR A 389 -11.81 -1.74 -2.00
N GLY A 390 -13.10 -2.03 -1.97
CA GLY A 390 -14.06 -1.18 -1.28
C GLY A 390 -13.77 -1.07 0.22
N ALA A 391 -13.47 -2.20 0.86
CA ALA A 391 -13.06 -2.25 2.27
C ALA A 391 -11.79 -1.45 2.50
N TYR A 392 -10.79 -1.63 1.65
CA TYR A 392 -9.54 -0.90 1.70
C TYR A 392 -9.79 0.63 1.64
N MET A 393 -10.51 1.10 0.62
CA MET A 393 -10.79 2.52 0.42
C MET A 393 -11.52 3.16 1.59
N THR A 394 -12.59 2.55 2.05
CA THR A 394 -13.43 3.11 3.11
C THR A 394 -12.76 3.04 4.48
N THR A 395 -11.96 2.01 4.73
CA THR A 395 -11.32 1.80 6.03
C THR A 395 -10.02 2.60 6.15
N CYS A 396 -9.22 2.70 5.07
CA CYS A 396 -7.94 3.42 5.13
C CYS A 396 -8.10 4.95 5.06
N GLY A 397 -9.26 5.46 4.62
CA GLY A 397 -9.54 6.91 4.62
C GLY A 397 -8.67 7.68 3.62
N LEU A 398 -8.36 7.06 2.48
CA LEU A 398 -7.58 7.67 1.41
C LEU A 398 -8.46 8.56 0.52
N ASP A 399 -7.89 9.61 -0.03
CA ASP A 399 -8.56 10.53 -0.96
C ASP A 399 -8.67 9.97 -2.37
N GLY A 400 -7.78 9.05 -2.74
CA GLY A 400 -7.77 8.39 -4.03
C GLY A 400 -6.78 7.24 -4.13
N LEU A 401 -6.91 6.44 -5.19
CA LEU A 401 -6.03 5.34 -5.53
C LEU A 401 -5.45 5.48 -6.93
N PHE A 402 -4.25 4.93 -7.10
CA PHE A 402 -3.60 4.75 -8.39
C PHE A 402 -3.49 3.26 -8.72
N GLY A 403 -3.55 2.91 -9.99
CA GLY A 403 -3.32 1.54 -10.44
C GLY A 403 -4.08 1.20 -11.71
N GLU A 404 -3.67 0.12 -12.34
CA GLU A 404 -4.25 -0.40 -13.57
C GLU A 404 -5.19 -1.58 -13.30
N GLY A 405 -6.02 -1.90 -14.30
CA GLY A 405 -6.70 -3.19 -14.39
C GLY A 405 -7.91 -3.40 -13.48
N PHE A 406 -8.33 -2.41 -12.68
CA PHE A 406 -9.54 -2.54 -11.88
C PHE A 406 -10.41 -1.28 -11.93
N ARG A 407 -11.70 -1.45 -11.69
CA ARG A 407 -12.66 -0.35 -11.58
C ARG A 407 -13.20 -0.28 -10.16
N LEU A 408 -13.43 0.93 -9.68
CA LEU A 408 -14.16 1.17 -8.45
C LEU A 408 -15.56 1.69 -8.75
N LYS A 409 -16.50 1.37 -7.88
CA LYS A 409 -17.85 1.93 -7.95
C LYS A 409 -17.79 3.44 -7.74
N ALA A 410 -18.73 4.15 -8.34
CA ALA A 410 -18.78 5.62 -8.32
C ALA A 410 -18.88 6.20 -6.91
N GLY A 411 -19.46 5.47 -5.95
CA GLY A 411 -19.54 5.85 -4.54
C GLY A 411 -18.25 5.76 -3.74
N PHE A 412 -17.15 5.24 -4.32
CA PHE A 412 -15.84 5.24 -3.68
C PHE A 412 -15.04 6.50 -4.04
N PRO A 413 -13.98 6.83 -3.27
CA PRO A 413 -12.99 7.81 -3.71
C PRO A 413 -12.46 7.49 -5.11
N PRO A 414 -12.02 8.49 -5.89
CA PRO A 414 -11.62 8.27 -7.27
C PRO A 414 -10.39 7.35 -7.37
N LYS A 415 -10.39 6.55 -8.43
CA LYS A 415 -9.24 5.77 -8.87
C LYS A 415 -8.79 6.29 -10.23
N VAL A 416 -7.50 6.53 -10.38
CA VAL A 416 -6.87 6.96 -11.63
C VAL A 416 -6.00 5.83 -12.17
N ASP A 417 -6.16 5.52 -13.47
CA ASP A 417 -5.27 4.59 -14.17
C ASP A 417 -3.89 5.21 -14.34
N THR A 418 -2.85 4.47 -13.98
CA THR A 418 -1.46 4.91 -14.10
C THR A 418 -0.67 3.98 -15.01
N TYR A 419 0.15 4.58 -15.85
CA TYR A 419 0.99 3.85 -16.82
C TYR A 419 2.44 3.91 -16.38
N GLY A 420 3.10 2.74 -16.29
CA GLY A 420 4.50 2.64 -15.93
C GLY A 420 5.41 3.11 -17.06
N ALA A 421 6.46 3.87 -16.74
CA ALA A 421 7.48 4.31 -17.67
C ALA A 421 8.87 3.94 -17.18
N SER A 422 9.62 3.23 -18.00
CA SER A 422 10.95 2.74 -17.65
C SER A 422 12.08 3.74 -17.91
N ASP A 423 11.87 4.73 -18.77
CA ASP A 423 12.83 5.79 -19.10
C ASP A 423 12.13 7.02 -19.72
N GLU A 424 12.92 8.08 -20.06
CA GLU A 424 12.41 9.30 -20.67
C GLU A 424 11.65 9.06 -21.98
N GLN A 425 12.13 8.17 -22.82
CA GLN A 425 11.52 7.91 -24.13
C GLN A 425 10.20 7.13 -23.96
N ASP A 426 10.17 6.22 -23.01
CA ASP A 426 8.97 5.47 -22.66
C ASP A 426 7.93 6.39 -22.01
N LEU A 427 8.34 7.26 -21.07
CA LEU A 427 7.45 8.27 -20.49
C LEU A 427 6.81 9.16 -21.55
N TYR A 428 7.61 9.65 -22.51
CA TYR A 428 7.08 10.44 -23.61
C TYR A 428 6.05 9.67 -24.44
N LYS A 429 6.33 8.40 -24.78
CA LYS A 429 5.41 7.53 -25.54
C LYS A 429 4.11 7.26 -24.79
N GLN A 430 4.19 6.96 -23.49
CA GLN A 430 3.04 6.74 -22.65
C GLN A 430 2.14 7.98 -22.61
N ILE A 431 2.72 9.17 -22.41
CA ILE A 431 1.95 10.43 -22.36
C ILE A 431 1.22 10.66 -23.69
N ILE A 432 1.92 10.64 -24.83
CA ILE A 432 1.28 10.92 -26.12
C ILE A 432 0.37 9.78 -26.62
N GLY A 433 0.48 8.62 -25.98
CA GLY A 433 -0.40 7.47 -26.21
C GLY A 433 -1.83 7.71 -25.73
N VAL A 434 -2.02 8.50 -24.67
CA VAL A 434 -3.33 8.86 -24.14
C VAL A 434 -4.05 9.78 -25.13
N LYS A 435 -5.28 9.43 -25.49
CA LYS A 435 -6.07 10.20 -26.45
C LYS A 435 -7.09 11.09 -25.73
N PRO A 436 -7.24 12.36 -26.14
CA PRO A 436 -8.28 13.21 -25.60
C PRO A 436 -9.67 12.72 -26.05
N ASP A 437 -10.66 12.96 -25.19
CA ASP A 437 -12.08 12.74 -25.51
C ASP A 437 -12.74 14.11 -25.75
N PRO A 438 -13.30 14.38 -26.94
CA PRO A 438 -13.90 15.69 -27.22
C PRO A 438 -15.15 16.00 -26.38
N GLN A 439 -15.75 15.00 -25.72
CA GLN A 439 -16.96 15.16 -24.96
C GLN A 439 -16.73 15.28 -23.44
N LYS A 440 -15.57 14.83 -22.94
CA LYS A 440 -15.24 14.84 -21.51
C LYS A 440 -13.75 15.00 -21.27
N PRO A 441 -13.32 15.47 -20.09
CA PRO A 441 -11.92 15.43 -19.69
C PRO A 441 -11.45 13.98 -19.51
N VAL A 442 -10.18 13.74 -19.79
CA VAL A 442 -9.50 12.46 -19.52
C VAL A 442 -8.62 12.66 -18.29
N PHE A 443 -8.64 11.69 -17.36
CA PHE A 443 -7.81 11.67 -16.17
C PHE A 443 -6.92 10.44 -16.20
N CYS A 444 -5.61 10.60 -16.01
CA CYS A 444 -4.64 9.50 -16.01
C CYS A 444 -3.39 9.85 -15.21
N GLY A 445 -2.53 8.86 -14.95
CA GLY A 445 -1.25 9.05 -14.27
C GLY A 445 -0.11 8.35 -14.98
N PHE A 446 1.11 8.78 -14.68
CA PHE A 446 2.33 8.18 -15.18
C PHE A 446 3.29 7.92 -14.02
N THR A 447 3.76 6.69 -13.92
CA THR A 447 4.68 6.25 -12.87
C THR A 447 6.06 6.04 -13.46
N CYS A 448 7.03 6.82 -13.03
CA CYS A 448 8.43 6.69 -13.42
C CYS A 448 9.11 5.62 -12.56
N ILE A 449 9.56 4.53 -13.17
CA ILE A 449 10.24 3.43 -12.50
C ILE A 449 11.66 3.86 -12.15
N VAL A 450 11.97 3.93 -10.85
CA VAL A 450 13.23 4.51 -10.33
C VAL A 450 14.47 3.88 -10.95
N GLN A 451 14.51 2.56 -11.11
CA GLN A 451 15.68 1.85 -11.64
C GLN A 451 16.07 2.31 -13.04
N GLY A 452 15.09 2.60 -13.92
CA GLY A 452 15.35 3.03 -15.28
C GLY A 452 15.84 4.48 -15.37
N PHE A 453 15.41 5.32 -14.44
CA PHE A 453 15.84 6.72 -14.36
C PHE A 453 17.11 6.95 -13.53
N TYR A 454 17.57 5.94 -12.81
CA TYR A 454 18.75 6.02 -11.95
C TYR A 454 20.08 5.98 -12.71
N GLN A 455 20.10 5.43 -13.92
CA GLN A 455 21.30 5.31 -14.75
C GLN A 455 21.57 6.59 -15.55
N GLY A 456 22.09 7.62 -14.88
CA GLY A 456 22.47 8.90 -15.48
C GLY A 456 22.01 10.13 -14.68
N ASP A 457 22.07 11.34 -15.26
CA ASP A 457 21.60 12.60 -14.65
C ASP A 457 20.08 12.73 -14.78
N HIS A 458 19.29 11.80 -14.23
CA HIS A 458 17.98 11.57 -14.78
C HIS A 458 16.81 11.80 -13.82
N GLY A 459 16.98 12.38 -12.68
CA GLY A 459 15.90 12.66 -11.74
C GLY A 459 14.77 13.54 -12.32
N TYR A 460 14.40 14.60 -11.63
CA TYR A 460 13.34 15.52 -12.07
C TYR A 460 13.67 16.24 -13.38
N SER A 461 14.97 16.46 -13.67
CA SER A 461 15.43 17.05 -14.93
C SER A 461 15.03 16.23 -16.16
N ALA A 462 15.02 14.89 -16.05
CA ALA A 462 14.56 14.00 -17.10
C ALA A 462 13.06 14.15 -17.35
N ILE A 463 12.26 14.12 -16.29
CA ILE A 463 10.81 14.35 -16.39
C ILE A 463 10.54 15.72 -17.02
N LYS A 464 11.25 16.76 -16.57
CA LYS A 464 11.07 18.11 -17.11
C LYS A 464 11.31 18.18 -18.62
N ARG A 465 12.38 17.55 -19.11
CA ARG A 465 12.64 17.49 -20.57
C ARG A 465 11.50 16.84 -21.34
N VAL A 466 10.91 15.78 -20.78
CA VAL A 466 9.75 15.11 -21.39
C VAL A 466 8.54 16.04 -21.42
N LEU A 467 8.22 16.72 -20.32
CA LEU A 467 7.08 17.64 -20.24
C LEU A 467 7.24 18.84 -21.18
N ASP A 468 8.44 19.43 -21.25
CA ASP A 468 8.75 20.53 -22.20
C ASP A 468 8.55 20.07 -23.66
N ARG A 469 8.94 18.84 -23.98
CA ARG A 469 8.73 18.23 -25.30
C ARG A 469 7.25 17.98 -25.61
N VAL A 470 6.49 17.51 -24.62
CA VAL A 470 5.04 17.28 -24.75
C VAL A 470 4.31 18.60 -24.98
N GLU A 471 4.61 19.65 -24.20
CA GLU A 471 3.99 20.96 -24.35
C GLU A 471 4.33 21.60 -25.70
N ALA A 472 5.57 21.45 -26.19
CA ALA A 472 5.97 21.92 -27.52
C ALA A 472 5.23 21.20 -28.65
N ALA A 473 4.93 19.91 -28.50
CA ALA A 473 4.26 19.11 -29.52
C ALA A 473 2.71 19.23 -29.47
N TYR A 474 2.15 19.45 -28.29
CA TYR A 474 0.70 19.47 -28.04
C TYR A 474 0.31 20.62 -27.09
N PRO A 475 0.46 21.88 -27.50
CA PRO A 475 0.28 23.04 -26.63
C PRO A 475 -1.09 23.07 -25.95
N GLY A 476 -1.11 23.11 -24.62
CA GLY A 476 -2.33 23.24 -23.80
C GLY A 476 -3.26 22.03 -23.81
N LEU A 477 -2.86 20.90 -24.42
CA LEU A 477 -3.66 19.66 -24.40
C LEU A 477 -3.57 18.96 -23.01
N TYR A 478 -2.38 18.90 -22.45
CA TYR A 478 -2.11 18.24 -21.18
C TYR A 478 -2.04 19.26 -20.05
N VAL A 479 -2.69 18.94 -18.93
CA VAL A 479 -2.63 19.72 -17.68
C VAL A 479 -2.03 18.81 -16.61
N PHE A 480 -0.75 19.04 -16.30
CA PHE A 480 -0.08 18.25 -15.26
C PHE A 480 -0.38 18.81 -13.88
N LEU A 481 -0.86 17.93 -12.98
CA LEU A 481 -1.30 18.23 -11.62
C LEU A 481 -0.57 17.35 -10.61
N LEU A 482 -0.58 17.75 -9.35
CA LEU A 482 -0.30 16.80 -8.28
C LEU A 482 -1.50 15.85 -8.10
N PRO A 483 -1.29 14.60 -7.64
CA PRO A 483 -2.37 13.65 -7.39
C PRO A 483 -3.53 14.20 -6.57
N LYS A 484 -3.25 14.92 -5.46
CA LYS A 484 -4.27 15.56 -4.63
C LYS A 484 -5.15 16.54 -5.40
N ASP A 485 -4.54 17.33 -6.30
CA ASP A 485 -5.26 18.31 -7.13
C ASP A 485 -6.07 17.62 -8.23
N GLU A 486 -5.54 16.55 -8.81
CA GLU A 486 -6.27 15.72 -9.77
C GLU A 486 -7.48 15.04 -9.12
N PHE A 487 -7.34 14.42 -7.95
CA PHE A 487 -8.47 13.85 -7.23
C PHE A 487 -9.51 14.90 -6.83
N ALA A 488 -9.08 16.08 -6.40
CA ALA A 488 -9.98 17.19 -6.12
C ALA A 488 -10.73 17.62 -7.39
N THR A 489 -10.03 17.68 -8.53
CA THR A 489 -10.60 18.04 -9.84
C THR A 489 -11.60 17.00 -10.32
N ILE A 490 -11.29 15.70 -10.19
CA ILE A 490 -12.21 14.60 -10.50
C ILE A 490 -13.49 14.71 -9.66
N ARG A 491 -13.33 14.90 -8.34
CA ARG A 491 -14.48 15.08 -7.44
C ARG A 491 -15.32 16.30 -7.84
N ALA A 492 -14.69 17.43 -8.12
CA ALA A 492 -15.38 18.62 -8.55
C ALA A 492 -16.12 18.42 -9.87
N TYR A 493 -15.47 17.81 -10.86
CA TYR A 493 -16.06 17.55 -12.18
C TYR A 493 -17.29 16.65 -12.11
N TYR A 494 -17.22 15.54 -11.35
CA TYR A 494 -18.33 14.61 -11.23
C TYR A 494 -19.36 14.99 -10.15
N ASN A 495 -19.03 15.92 -9.27
CA ASN A 495 -19.97 16.46 -8.26
C ASN A 495 -20.67 17.75 -8.71
N THR A 496 -20.29 18.32 -9.86
CA THR A 496 -20.92 19.53 -10.36
C THR A 496 -22.33 19.24 -10.86
N ASP A 497 -23.28 19.94 -10.33
CA ASP A 497 -24.56 20.35 -10.90
C ASP A 497 -25.65 19.29 -11.10
N ARG A 498 -25.38 18.01 -11.27
CA ARG A 498 -26.45 17.02 -11.41
C ARG A 498 -26.98 16.58 -10.06
N GLN A 499 -28.05 17.29 -9.60
CA GLN A 499 -28.68 16.96 -8.31
C GLN A 499 -29.63 15.77 -8.41
N ASN A 500 -30.06 15.43 -9.62
CA ASN A 500 -30.95 14.31 -9.88
C ASN A 500 -30.72 13.69 -11.27
N VAL A 501 -31.20 12.46 -11.42
CA VAL A 501 -31.37 11.75 -12.70
C VAL A 501 -32.80 11.21 -12.76
N ILE A 502 -33.39 11.19 -13.95
CA ILE A 502 -34.81 10.81 -14.13
C ILE A 502 -34.90 9.89 -15.36
N ALA A 503 -35.70 8.83 -15.24
CA ALA A 503 -36.18 8.02 -16.34
C ALA A 503 -37.70 8.24 -16.53
N LEU A 504 -38.05 8.53 -17.77
CA LEU A 504 -39.44 8.57 -18.24
C LEU A 504 -39.53 7.69 -19.49
N PRO A 505 -40.69 7.08 -19.82
CA PRO A 505 -40.81 6.23 -21.01
C PRO A 505 -40.36 6.89 -22.31
N ASP A 506 -40.55 8.21 -22.42
CA ASP A 506 -40.27 8.99 -23.62
C ASP A 506 -39.00 9.86 -23.49
N SER A 507 -38.30 9.83 -22.36
CA SER A 507 -37.13 10.69 -22.09
C SER A 507 -36.17 10.09 -21.10
N ASP A 508 -34.90 10.04 -21.49
CA ASP A 508 -33.76 9.68 -20.64
C ASP A 508 -33.04 10.97 -20.17
N GLN A 509 -33.05 11.20 -18.86
CA GLN A 509 -32.34 12.32 -18.25
C GLN A 509 -31.26 11.80 -17.29
N GLY A 510 -30.47 10.83 -17.78
CA GLY A 510 -29.35 10.22 -17.05
C GLY A 510 -29.75 9.04 -16.16
N LEU A 511 -30.95 8.51 -16.36
CA LEU A 511 -31.38 7.25 -15.76
C LEU A 511 -32.04 6.41 -16.86
N THR A 512 -31.41 5.32 -17.25
CA THR A 512 -31.78 4.52 -18.41
C THR A 512 -32.28 3.14 -17.99
N PRO A 513 -33.49 2.73 -18.39
CA PRO A 513 -33.93 1.34 -18.22
C PRO A 513 -33.08 0.37 -19.02
N VAL A 514 -32.69 -0.76 -18.41
CA VAL A 514 -31.84 -1.78 -19.02
C VAL A 514 -32.63 -3.07 -19.23
N PRO A 515 -32.96 -3.43 -20.47
CA PRO A 515 -33.62 -4.70 -20.76
C PRO A 515 -32.61 -5.86 -20.77
N GLY A 516 -33.04 -7.05 -20.37
CA GLY A 516 -32.23 -8.26 -20.48
C GLY A 516 -32.50 -9.29 -19.38
N GLY A 517 -32.23 -10.56 -19.66
CA GLY A 517 -32.34 -11.68 -18.71
C GLY A 517 -33.74 -11.77 -18.08
N ASP A 518 -33.78 -11.63 -16.75
CA ASP A 518 -34.99 -11.59 -15.92
C ASP A 518 -35.66 -10.19 -15.89
N GLY A 519 -35.02 -9.17 -16.44
CA GLY A 519 -35.50 -7.79 -16.54
C GLY A 519 -36.05 -7.48 -17.93
N GLN A 520 -37.35 -7.68 -18.17
CA GLN A 520 -38.01 -7.34 -19.41
C GLN A 520 -39.18 -6.40 -19.15
N PHE A 521 -39.33 -5.41 -20.03
CA PHE A 521 -40.41 -4.45 -19.96
C PHE A 521 -40.87 -4.04 -21.36
N GLN A 522 -42.04 -3.45 -21.45
CA GLN A 522 -42.63 -2.87 -22.67
C GLN A 522 -43.13 -1.46 -22.36
N VAL A 523 -43.00 -0.57 -23.33
CA VAL A 523 -43.65 0.74 -23.22
C VAL A 523 -45.11 0.56 -23.65
N VAL A 524 -46.06 0.99 -22.79
CA VAL A 524 -47.50 0.92 -22.99
C VAL A 524 -48.14 2.22 -22.59
N GLU A 525 -49.39 2.43 -23.02
CA GLU A 525 -50.23 3.50 -22.49
C GLU A 525 -51.21 2.97 -21.45
N HIS A 526 -51.33 3.67 -20.32
CA HIS A 526 -52.29 3.38 -19.28
C HIS A 526 -52.83 4.70 -18.69
N ASP A 527 -54.18 4.86 -18.68
CA ASP A 527 -54.86 6.10 -18.30
C ASP A 527 -54.38 7.36 -19.06
N GLY A 528 -54.12 7.20 -20.38
CA GLY A 528 -53.59 8.26 -21.23
C GLY A 528 -52.18 8.72 -20.89
N LYS A 529 -51.38 7.88 -20.25
CA LYS A 529 -49.99 8.13 -19.86
C LYS A 529 -49.09 7.02 -20.38
N SER A 530 -47.96 7.38 -20.95
CA SER A 530 -46.89 6.46 -21.30
C SER A 530 -46.26 5.91 -20.03
N CYS A 531 -46.07 4.60 -19.98
CA CYS A 531 -45.45 3.90 -18.85
C CYS A 531 -44.76 2.60 -19.29
N TRP A 532 -43.89 2.08 -18.45
CA TRP A 532 -43.32 0.74 -18.63
C TRP A 532 -44.19 -0.31 -17.96
N LEU A 533 -44.52 -1.35 -18.68
CA LEU A 533 -45.12 -2.57 -18.14
C LEU A 533 -44.00 -3.59 -17.88
N VAL A 534 -43.80 -3.94 -16.62
CA VAL A 534 -42.97 -5.09 -16.20
C VAL A 534 -43.92 -6.27 -16.01
N PRO A 535 -43.92 -7.25 -16.92
CA PRO A 535 -44.98 -8.25 -16.94
C PRO A 535 -44.82 -9.26 -15.80
N LYS A 536 -45.94 -9.81 -15.37
CA LYS A 536 -45.99 -10.98 -14.47
C LYS A 536 -45.23 -12.14 -15.10
N LYS A 537 -44.33 -12.76 -14.33
CA LYS A 537 -43.50 -13.89 -14.74
C LYS A 537 -43.36 -14.92 -13.63
N THR A 538 -42.91 -16.14 -14.00
CA THR A 538 -42.48 -17.19 -13.08
C THR A 538 -41.11 -17.69 -13.55
N PRO A 539 -40.00 -17.42 -12.82
CA PRO A 539 -39.92 -16.56 -11.63
C PRO A 539 -40.26 -15.09 -11.93
N PRO A 540 -40.64 -14.32 -10.89
CA PRO A 540 -41.02 -12.93 -11.03
C PRO A 540 -39.91 -12.06 -11.65
N GLY A 541 -40.33 -10.99 -12.34
CA GLY A 541 -39.43 -10.12 -13.10
C GLY A 541 -38.90 -8.90 -12.34
N PHE A 542 -37.88 -8.30 -12.92
CA PHE A 542 -37.26 -7.09 -12.38
C PHE A 542 -37.29 -5.95 -13.42
N PHE A 543 -37.22 -4.72 -12.93
CA PHE A 543 -37.03 -3.53 -13.75
C PHE A 543 -35.69 -2.90 -13.41
N TYR A 544 -34.70 -3.09 -14.27
CA TYR A 544 -33.34 -2.62 -14.09
C TYR A 544 -33.13 -1.21 -14.61
N LEU A 545 -32.32 -0.42 -13.87
CA LEU A 545 -31.98 0.94 -14.25
C LEU A 545 -30.47 1.19 -14.09
N LYS A 546 -29.92 1.88 -15.08
CA LYS A 546 -28.54 2.34 -15.12
C LYS A 546 -28.48 3.85 -14.88
N VAL A 547 -27.67 4.28 -13.95
CA VAL A 547 -27.40 5.68 -13.64
C VAL A 547 -26.27 6.19 -14.53
N ALA A 548 -26.38 7.39 -15.06
CA ALA A 548 -25.34 8.01 -15.87
C ALA A 548 -24.06 8.26 -15.07
N ASP A 549 -22.89 8.08 -15.70
CA ASP A 549 -21.58 8.22 -15.08
C ASP A 549 -21.30 9.59 -14.46
N ASP A 550 -22.01 10.63 -14.89
CA ASP A 550 -21.90 11.99 -14.37
C ASP A 550 -22.74 12.26 -13.09
N PHE A 551 -23.58 11.31 -12.68
CA PHE A 551 -24.27 11.32 -11.39
C PHE A 551 -23.60 10.30 -10.45
N ARG A 552 -22.65 10.74 -9.63
CA ARG A 552 -21.95 9.84 -8.70
C ARG A 552 -22.52 9.97 -7.28
N PRO A 553 -22.81 8.84 -6.61
CA PRO A 553 -23.12 8.86 -5.19
C PRO A 553 -21.95 9.48 -4.40
N ASN A 554 -22.26 10.36 -3.45
CA ASN A 554 -21.24 10.83 -2.51
C ASN A 554 -21.12 9.84 -1.35
N PRO A 555 -19.93 9.37 -1.01
CA PRO A 555 -19.74 8.46 0.12
C PRO A 555 -20.40 8.98 1.39
N GLY A 556 -21.24 8.15 2.02
CA GLY A 556 -21.94 8.50 3.27
C GLY A 556 -23.08 9.53 3.14
N LYS A 557 -23.45 9.92 1.92
CA LYS A 557 -24.62 10.78 1.68
C LYS A 557 -25.82 9.94 1.26
N THR A 558 -26.99 10.35 1.72
CA THR A 558 -28.25 9.68 1.38
C THR A 558 -28.70 10.06 -0.02
N LEU A 559 -29.07 9.06 -0.80
CA LEU A 559 -29.83 9.24 -2.04
C LEU A 559 -31.27 8.84 -1.79
N GLU A 560 -32.21 9.55 -2.44
CA GLU A 560 -33.61 9.21 -2.51
C GLU A 560 -33.93 8.67 -3.90
N ILE A 561 -34.48 7.46 -3.96
CA ILE A 561 -34.92 6.81 -5.19
C ILE A 561 -36.44 6.82 -5.16
N ASP A 562 -37.03 7.65 -6.02
CA ASP A 562 -38.46 7.79 -6.14
C ASP A 562 -38.99 6.94 -7.29
N LEU A 563 -40.09 6.24 -7.05
CA LEU A 563 -40.81 5.42 -8.00
C LEU A 563 -42.26 5.92 -8.13
N SER A 564 -42.70 6.20 -9.34
CA SER A 564 -44.12 6.44 -9.64
C SER A 564 -44.71 5.21 -10.31
N TYR A 565 -45.62 4.53 -9.63
CA TYR A 565 -46.19 3.24 -10.06
C TYR A 565 -47.72 3.28 -10.03
N PHE A 566 -48.36 2.44 -10.83
CA PHE A 566 -49.77 2.21 -10.76
C PHE A 566 -50.09 1.07 -9.78
N ASP A 567 -50.90 1.38 -8.76
CA ASP A 567 -51.19 0.47 -7.66
C ASP A 567 -52.29 -0.53 -8.06
N SER A 568 -51.89 -1.56 -8.80
CA SER A 568 -52.75 -2.70 -9.14
C SER A 568 -52.09 -4.00 -8.69
N GLY A 569 -52.91 -5.01 -8.30
CA GLY A 569 -52.45 -6.26 -7.77
C GLY A 569 -52.06 -6.24 -6.31
N SER A 570 -51.43 -7.28 -5.81
CA SER A 570 -51.24 -7.52 -4.37
C SER A 570 -49.80 -7.76 -3.92
N GLY A 571 -48.86 -7.85 -4.84
CA GLY A 571 -47.46 -8.14 -4.51
C GLY A 571 -46.71 -6.91 -3.99
N ASP A 572 -45.62 -7.16 -3.26
CA ASP A 572 -44.75 -6.09 -2.75
C ASP A 572 -43.71 -5.68 -3.77
N ILE A 573 -43.51 -4.36 -3.97
CA ILE A 573 -42.42 -3.84 -4.76
C ILE A 573 -41.20 -3.69 -3.84
N ALA A 574 -40.11 -4.35 -4.16
CA ALA A 574 -38.83 -4.26 -3.44
C ALA A 574 -37.76 -3.61 -4.32
N LEU A 575 -36.77 -3.00 -3.69
CA LEU A 575 -35.59 -2.41 -4.30
C LEU A 575 -34.36 -3.22 -3.96
N ASP A 576 -33.61 -3.66 -4.97
CA ASP A 576 -32.22 -4.06 -4.84
C ASP A 576 -31.35 -3.00 -5.51
N TYR A 577 -30.16 -2.72 -4.96
CA TYR A 577 -29.26 -1.70 -5.50
C TYR A 577 -27.80 -2.09 -5.35
N ASP A 578 -26.98 -1.59 -6.25
CA ASP A 578 -25.54 -1.71 -6.19
C ASP A 578 -24.98 -0.80 -5.10
N SER A 579 -24.53 -1.39 -4.01
CA SER A 579 -24.05 -0.71 -2.80
C SER A 579 -22.53 -0.73 -2.69
N THR A 580 -22.00 0.09 -1.78
CA THR A 580 -20.60 0.01 -1.35
C THR A 580 -20.36 -1.02 -0.22
N ASP A 581 -21.38 -1.77 0.19
CA ASP A 581 -21.26 -2.79 1.24
C ASP A 581 -20.56 -4.07 0.72
N PHE A 582 -19.26 -4.01 0.72
CA PHE A 582 -18.37 -5.08 0.24
C PHE A 582 -18.47 -6.41 1.01
N ARG A 583 -19.17 -6.45 2.15
CA ARG A 583 -19.36 -7.67 2.97
C ARG A 583 -20.43 -8.60 2.39
N LEU A 584 -21.23 -8.06 1.49
CA LEU A 584 -22.28 -8.84 0.82
C LEU A 584 -21.70 -9.61 -0.38
N ALA A 585 -22.40 -10.67 -0.77
CA ALA A 585 -22.09 -11.40 -2.00
C ALA A 585 -22.02 -10.45 -3.20
N ASP A 586 -21.25 -10.80 -4.21
CA ASP A 586 -21.06 -10.02 -5.43
C ASP A 586 -20.60 -8.56 -5.21
N GLY A 587 -19.87 -8.31 -4.10
CA GLY A 587 -19.32 -7.01 -3.79
C GLY A 587 -20.36 -5.93 -3.49
N GLY A 588 -21.52 -6.32 -3.01
CA GLY A 588 -22.61 -5.41 -2.67
C GLY A 588 -23.52 -5.05 -3.85
N ALA A 589 -23.35 -5.69 -5.02
CA ALA A 589 -24.39 -5.73 -6.03
C ALA A 589 -25.64 -6.41 -5.43
N TYR A 590 -26.80 -6.00 -5.85
CA TYR A 590 -28.08 -6.54 -5.39
C TYR A 590 -28.31 -6.47 -3.87
N LYS A 591 -27.82 -5.42 -3.21
CA LYS A 591 -28.19 -5.17 -1.80
C LYS A 591 -29.67 -4.89 -1.70
N THR A 592 -30.41 -5.75 -0.99
CA THR A 592 -31.85 -5.52 -0.79
C THR A 592 -32.07 -4.37 0.20
N TYR A 593 -32.87 -3.40 -0.19
CA TYR A 593 -33.36 -2.34 0.70
C TYR A 593 -34.22 -2.95 1.83
N PRO A 594 -34.03 -2.53 3.10
CA PRO A 594 -34.72 -3.13 4.23
C PRO A 594 -36.18 -2.68 4.35
N GLY A 595 -36.94 -2.82 3.29
CA GLY A 595 -38.36 -2.45 3.22
C GLY A 595 -38.92 -2.71 1.84
N SER A 596 -40.24 -2.77 1.73
CA SER A 596 -40.95 -2.94 0.48
C SER A 596 -42.17 -2.05 0.45
N VAL A 597 -42.69 -1.77 -0.75
CA VAL A 597 -43.92 -1.04 -0.96
C VAL A 597 -45.05 -2.02 -1.23
N ARG A 598 -45.95 -2.16 -0.28
CA ARG A 598 -47.10 -3.04 -0.43
C ARG A 598 -48.13 -2.43 -1.35
N ARG A 599 -48.51 -3.15 -2.40
CA ARG A 599 -49.62 -2.77 -3.27
C ARG A 599 -50.94 -3.08 -2.60
N THR A 600 -51.92 -2.18 -2.79
CA THR A 600 -53.23 -2.25 -2.14
C THR A 600 -54.39 -2.36 -3.13
N ASP A 601 -54.03 -2.55 -4.42
CA ASP A 601 -55.00 -2.66 -5.53
C ASP A 601 -55.98 -1.49 -5.62
N SER A 602 -55.45 -0.29 -5.34
CA SER A 602 -56.29 0.92 -5.33
C SER A 602 -56.62 1.46 -6.71
N THR A 603 -56.02 0.92 -7.77
CA THR A 603 -56.16 1.36 -9.16
C THR A 603 -55.83 2.84 -9.35
N GLN A 604 -54.82 3.34 -8.63
CA GLN A 604 -54.37 4.73 -8.70
C GLN A 604 -52.83 4.78 -8.88
N TRP A 605 -52.37 5.89 -9.49
CA TRP A 605 -50.95 6.20 -9.52
C TRP A 605 -50.46 6.65 -8.15
N LYS A 606 -49.42 6.01 -7.62
CA LYS A 606 -48.82 6.28 -6.31
C LYS A 606 -47.34 6.55 -6.40
N PRO A 607 -46.81 7.43 -5.55
CA PRO A 607 -45.37 7.54 -5.34
C PRO A 607 -44.87 6.53 -4.29
N ALA A 608 -43.62 6.15 -4.39
CA ALA A 608 -42.85 5.44 -3.35
C ALA A 608 -41.42 5.98 -3.32
N SER A 609 -40.84 6.10 -2.13
CA SER A 609 -39.47 6.59 -1.95
C SER A 609 -38.62 5.61 -1.13
N PHE A 610 -37.40 5.43 -1.56
CA PHE A 610 -36.40 4.59 -0.92
C PHE A 610 -35.17 5.43 -0.60
N PHE A 611 -34.67 5.37 0.64
CA PHE A 611 -33.53 6.17 1.10
C PHE A 611 -32.32 5.29 1.30
N VAL A 612 -31.32 5.41 0.43
CA VAL A 612 -30.08 4.61 0.47
C VAL A 612 -28.88 5.50 0.79
N ASN A 613 -28.02 5.07 1.71
CA ASN A 613 -26.88 5.86 2.21
C ASN A 613 -25.52 5.27 1.85
N ASP A 614 -25.52 4.16 1.15
CA ASP A 614 -24.33 3.44 0.72
C ASP A 614 -24.40 2.97 -0.74
N ALA A 615 -25.10 3.74 -1.57
CA ALA A 615 -25.14 3.48 -3.01
C ALA A 615 -23.73 3.52 -3.62
N GLY A 616 -23.37 2.50 -4.38
CA GLY A 616 -22.09 2.37 -5.07
C GLY A 616 -22.17 2.80 -6.54
N PHE A 617 -23.24 2.41 -7.22
CA PHE A 617 -23.52 2.65 -8.64
C PHE A 617 -22.30 2.40 -9.53
N GLY A 618 -21.80 1.16 -9.49
CA GLY A 618 -20.64 0.70 -10.25
C GLY A 618 -21.00 -0.12 -11.49
N HIS A 619 -22.28 -0.05 -11.89
CA HIS A 619 -22.82 -0.84 -13.00
C HIS A 619 -22.61 -2.34 -12.80
N SER A 620 -22.76 -2.81 -11.55
CA SER A 620 -22.41 -4.19 -11.14
C SER A 620 -23.58 -5.18 -11.28
N GLU A 621 -24.78 -4.69 -11.60
CA GLU A 621 -25.94 -5.54 -11.81
C GLU A 621 -26.11 -5.99 -13.26
N ASN A 622 -27.08 -6.85 -13.55
CA ASN A 622 -27.35 -7.37 -14.87
C ASN A 622 -27.47 -6.25 -15.93
N GLY A 623 -26.81 -6.45 -17.07
CA GLY A 623 -26.81 -5.47 -18.16
C GLY A 623 -26.05 -4.17 -17.86
N GLY A 624 -25.29 -4.11 -16.76
CA GLY A 624 -24.60 -2.89 -16.31
C GLY A 624 -25.53 -1.91 -15.60
N ALA A 625 -26.58 -2.40 -14.97
CA ALA A 625 -27.48 -1.59 -14.15
C ALA A 625 -26.89 -1.31 -12.77
N ASP A 626 -27.51 -0.36 -12.05
CA ASP A 626 -27.10 0.08 -10.70
C ASP A 626 -28.15 -0.21 -9.64
N PHE A 627 -29.39 -0.43 -10.06
CA PHE A 627 -30.45 -0.88 -9.16
C PHE A 627 -31.62 -1.46 -9.96
N ARG A 628 -32.50 -2.18 -9.26
CA ARG A 628 -33.68 -2.81 -9.84
C ARG A 628 -34.87 -2.81 -8.90
N PHE A 629 -36.06 -2.77 -9.47
CA PHE A 629 -37.30 -3.00 -8.74
C PHE A 629 -37.84 -4.39 -9.04
N TYR A 630 -38.21 -5.12 -8.00
CA TYR A 630 -38.94 -6.37 -8.06
C TYR A 630 -40.42 -6.10 -8.30
N ASN A 631 -41.08 -6.80 -9.24
CA ASN A 631 -42.49 -6.55 -9.59
C ASN A 631 -43.53 -7.19 -8.67
N GLY A 632 -43.11 -7.85 -7.58
CA GLY A 632 -43.99 -8.49 -6.63
C GLY A 632 -44.78 -9.70 -7.16
N GLY A 633 -44.39 -10.23 -8.31
CA GLY A 633 -45.04 -11.38 -8.94
C GLY A 633 -46.35 -11.06 -9.69
N ASP A 634 -46.70 -9.77 -9.83
CA ASP A 634 -47.82 -9.28 -10.65
C ASP A 634 -47.31 -8.26 -11.66
N ASP A 635 -48.14 -7.93 -12.66
CA ASP A 635 -47.86 -6.84 -13.60
C ASP A 635 -47.59 -5.53 -12.82
N LEU A 636 -46.47 -4.86 -13.15
CA LEU A 636 -46.10 -3.59 -12.55
C LEU A 636 -46.00 -2.50 -13.64
N LEU A 637 -46.83 -1.47 -13.54
CA LEU A 637 -46.76 -0.30 -14.40
C LEU A 637 -45.96 0.80 -13.69
N ILE A 638 -44.89 1.28 -14.37
CA ILE A 638 -43.99 2.33 -13.87
C ILE A 638 -44.05 3.53 -14.82
N ARG A 639 -44.36 4.73 -14.29
CA ARG A 639 -44.41 5.95 -15.07
C ARG A 639 -43.11 6.74 -15.04
N ALA A 640 -42.48 6.77 -13.89
CA ALA A 640 -41.25 7.54 -13.70
C ALA A 640 -40.39 6.93 -12.58
N VAL A 641 -39.09 7.03 -12.75
CA VAL A 641 -38.13 6.79 -11.68
C VAL A 641 -37.18 7.98 -11.60
N GLN A 642 -36.90 8.44 -10.40
CA GLN A 642 -35.96 9.53 -10.13
C GLN A 642 -34.99 9.14 -9.05
N VAL A 643 -33.72 9.48 -9.21
CA VAL A 643 -32.72 9.42 -8.14
C VAL A 643 -32.25 10.82 -7.84
N ARG A 644 -32.26 11.23 -6.58
CA ARG A 644 -31.82 12.56 -6.15
C ARG A 644 -30.98 12.51 -4.88
N ARG A 645 -30.13 13.51 -4.70
CA ARG A 645 -29.37 13.72 -3.47
C ARG A 645 -30.28 14.36 -2.42
N VAL A 646 -30.21 13.85 -1.18
CA VAL A 646 -30.99 14.37 -0.05
C VAL A 646 -30.11 15.22 0.85
N GLY A 647 -30.47 16.48 0.98
CA GLY A 647 -29.87 17.41 1.94
C GLY A 647 -28.46 17.89 1.64
N PRO A 648 -27.97 18.90 2.38
CA PRO A 648 -26.64 19.40 2.28
C PRO A 648 -25.58 18.42 2.84
#